data_e51c7d6a16538d4d45a94d65e3d4c30d
#
_entry.id   e51c7d6a16538d4d45a94d65e3d4c30d
#
_cell.length_a   1.000
_cell.length_b   1.000
_cell.length_c   1.000
_cell.angle_alpha   90.00
_cell.angle_beta   90.00
_cell.angle_gamma   90.00
#
_symmetry.space_group_name_H-M   'P 1'
#
loop_
_entity.id
_entity.type
_entity.pdbx_description
1 polymer ?
#
loop_
_entity_poly.entity_id
_entity_poly.type
_entity_poly.pdbx_seq_one_letter_code
_entity_poly.pdbx_strand_id
1 'polypeptide(L)'
;VLLCLLGLGCRSPQSLGRLAQPSAATTAAVSERASWVEAQLWTLTLEQKIGQLFAIRARGIFQSADDPGYRELVRLIEQFEVGGVVFFQGDPYTQAILANDLQRRSRLPLLVAQDTEWGVAMRVSRTTNFPRAMAIGATGNPAYAYAVGYITAREARALGVHQLYAPVADVNNNPFNPIINVRAFGEDPHLVATMVQAFVRGVGRAGAIATVKHFPGHGDTAIDSHSDLPLLPFDRTRLDTLELVPFRAAIAAGVPSVMTGHLALPSLEPTPHLPASLSRRITHDLLRIELGFDGLVVTDALEMQGVTKYFGVGEAAVRALEAGADVLLLSEDVEAARAAILQAIATGRLTEARIDASVSRILQLKARLNLHRERLVDLKAIPQVVSIAPHLAVSQAIARASLTLLRNEGSVLPLPDVPLIPRRLLVVSLSDSDDPATGRFFVQAIREVAPDYPVSTRLLDVRSHTDDYRSVLQTATQHDLVIVAAYVFVRSGSGRIRLPEAHRAFLDSLIAQGKPVVLIAFGNPYVIMDLKSQPAAYVVAYSGGESTQRAASQALFGQAEFSGKLPITIPGYFRRGDGLELPQVVPRRAYPEEVGMRSEQLYRVDSLLEAAIRQQAFPGAAVAIGRGQAIVWLKGYGHYTYHADQRITPQSIFDLASLTKVVVTTTAAMQLYEAGKLDLDAPVVRYLPEFGQNGKERVTIRQLLSHTAGLAPFHPFHRMGIISAEAVRQAILSDTLIYEPGTQSRYSDLGMIVLGWVIERITGQPLDQYAEEHIFRPLGMRNTGFRPVGRPDTTVVPTEIDTVFRHRLIQGEVHDETAWILGGVAGHAGLFSTAADLARFAYMMINEGRIGGRQFLKPETIRLFTTPVDPQHAGTRALGWDTKSPQGYSSAGRFFSLKSFGHTGFTGTSLWIDPEQQLFVILLTNRVYPTRDNQKHLAVRPALADLVWQAIIGPPQLNLEALLP
;
A
#
# COMPACT_ATOMS: atom_id res chain seq x y z
N VAL A 1 16.19 -10.67 -50.49
CA VAL A 1 17.31 -11.35 -51.16
C VAL A 1 18.44 -11.53 -50.15
N LEU A 2 18.78 -12.83 -49.91
CA LEU A 2 20.05 -13.41 -49.41
C LEU A 2 20.42 -13.11 -47.93
N LEU A 3 20.87 -14.04 -47.13
CA LEU A 3 21.03 -15.52 -47.05
C LEU A 3 21.34 -15.81 -45.59
N CYS A 4 20.65 -16.73 -44.97
CA CYS A 4 21.08 -18.07 -44.54
C CYS A 4 22.53 -18.27 -44.14
N LEU A 5 22.68 -18.69 -42.85
CA LEU A 5 23.36 -19.93 -42.45
C LEU A 5 23.89 -19.78 -41.02
N LEU A 6 23.26 -20.44 -40.07
CA LEU A 6 23.95 -21.39 -39.20
C LEU A 6 22.89 -22.11 -38.34
N GLY A 7 22.82 -23.36 -38.53
CA GLY A 7 21.88 -24.35 -38.10
C GLY A 7 21.65 -24.47 -36.60
N LEU A 8 20.38 -24.55 -36.25
CA LEU A 8 19.89 -25.28 -35.10
C LEU A 8 18.52 -25.90 -35.47
N GLY A 9 18.43 -27.20 -35.28
CA GLY A 9 17.47 -28.15 -35.79
C GLY A 9 15.99 -27.74 -35.73
N CYS A 10 15.32 -27.94 -36.87
CA CYS A 10 13.86 -28.04 -36.92
C CYS A 10 13.36 -29.17 -36.02
N ARG A 11 12.67 -28.83 -34.93
CA ARG A 11 11.76 -29.72 -34.27
C ARG A 11 10.34 -29.45 -34.79
N SER A 12 9.77 -30.47 -35.36
CA SER A 12 8.39 -30.52 -35.87
C SER A 12 7.34 -30.05 -34.84
N PRO A 13 6.24 -29.38 -35.26
CA PRO A 13 5.13 -29.06 -34.39
C PRO A 13 4.21 -30.29 -34.22
N GLN A 14 4.53 -31.14 -33.26
CA GLN A 14 3.62 -32.18 -32.78
C GLN A 14 3.63 -32.18 -31.26
N SER A 15 2.82 -31.33 -30.69
CA SER A 15 2.13 -31.55 -29.41
C SER A 15 0.98 -30.55 -29.28
N LEU A 16 -0.08 -30.78 -30.04
CA LEU A 16 -1.41 -30.45 -29.57
C LEU A 16 -1.62 -31.22 -28.26
N GLY A 17 -1.51 -30.45 -27.15
CA GLY A 17 -1.71 -30.98 -25.82
C GLY A 17 -3.05 -31.74 -25.78
N ARG A 18 -3.00 -33.03 -25.50
CA ARG A 18 -4.17 -33.79 -25.08
C ARG A 18 -4.79 -33.01 -23.92
N LEU A 19 -5.98 -32.47 -24.12
CA LEU A 19 -6.85 -32.06 -23.03
C LEU A 19 -6.87 -33.21 -22.03
N ALA A 20 -6.32 -33.01 -20.84
CA ALA A 20 -6.30 -34.02 -19.80
C ALA A 20 -7.75 -34.43 -19.56
N GLN A 21 -8.04 -35.72 -19.74
CA GLN A 21 -9.37 -36.26 -19.39
C GLN A 21 -9.59 -35.93 -17.89
N PRO A 22 -10.81 -35.44 -17.53
CA PRO A 22 -11.09 -35.13 -16.14
C PRO A 22 -10.91 -36.40 -15.29
N SER A 23 -10.31 -36.25 -14.11
CA SER A 23 -10.13 -37.41 -13.21
C SER A 23 -11.46 -38.04 -12.85
N ALA A 24 -11.46 -39.34 -12.53
CA ALA A 24 -12.68 -40.07 -12.11
C ALA A 24 -13.40 -39.34 -10.93
N ALA A 25 -12.63 -38.72 -10.03
CA ALA A 25 -13.17 -37.89 -8.93
C ALA A 25 -13.88 -36.62 -9.45
N THR A 26 -13.34 -35.97 -10.47
CA THR A 26 -13.96 -34.78 -11.11
C THR A 26 -15.25 -35.17 -11.81
N THR A 27 -15.26 -36.29 -12.53
CA THR A 27 -16.45 -36.83 -13.23
C THR A 27 -17.54 -37.22 -12.22
N ALA A 28 -17.21 -37.89 -11.12
CA ALA A 28 -18.15 -38.25 -10.06
C ALA A 28 -18.79 -37.02 -9.40
N ALA A 29 -17.98 -35.98 -9.09
CA ALA A 29 -18.48 -34.73 -8.50
C ALA A 29 -19.41 -33.96 -9.47
N VAL A 30 -19.17 -33.98 -10.77
CA VAL A 30 -20.04 -33.36 -11.78
C VAL A 30 -21.37 -34.12 -11.86
N SER A 31 -21.33 -35.45 -11.88
CA SER A 31 -22.52 -36.28 -11.91
C SER A 31 -23.39 -36.09 -10.66
N GLU A 32 -22.82 -36.04 -9.49
CA GLU A 32 -23.54 -35.79 -8.23
C GLU A 32 -24.23 -34.41 -8.20
N ARG A 33 -23.54 -33.34 -8.67
CA ARG A 33 -24.16 -32.02 -8.79
C ARG A 33 -25.34 -31.98 -9.71
N ALA A 34 -25.25 -32.65 -10.88
CA ALA A 34 -26.35 -32.77 -11.83
C ALA A 34 -27.53 -33.50 -11.20
N SER A 35 -27.28 -34.64 -10.55
CA SER A 35 -28.31 -35.42 -9.85
C SER A 35 -29.00 -34.64 -8.74
N TRP A 36 -28.26 -33.82 -7.99
CA TRP A 36 -28.86 -32.95 -6.96
C TRP A 36 -29.78 -31.89 -7.60
N VAL A 37 -29.36 -31.25 -8.68
CA VAL A 37 -30.17 -30.24 -9.37
C VAL A 37 -31.47 -30.85 -9.89
N GLU A 38 -31.39 -31.98 -10.57
CA GLU A 38 -32.57 -32.69 -11.08
C GLU A 38 -33.53 -33.10 -9.95
N ALA A 39 -33.02 -33.67 -8.88
CA ALA A 39 -33.82 -34.05 -7.72
C ALA A 39 -34.58 -32.88 -7.11
N GLN A 40 -33.91 -31.71 -6.97
CA GLN A 40 -34.58 -30.52 -6.46
C GLN A 40 -35.66 -30.01 -7.41
N LEU A 41 -35.40 -29.93 -8.72
CA LEU A 41 -36.40 -29.50 -9.71
C LEU A 41 -37.66 -30.35 -9.67
N TRP A 42 -37.51 -31.66 -9.49
CA TRP A 42 -38.62 -32.59 -9.41
C TRP A 42 -39.47 -32.47 -8.13
N THR A 43 -38.83 -32.11 -7.02
CA THR A 43 -39.50 -32.08 -5.70
C THR A 43 -40.10 -30.71 -5.34
N LEU A 44 -39.72 -29.65 -6.06
CA LEU A 44 -40.23 -28.28 -5.81
C LEU A 44 -41.62 -28.08 -6.41
N THR A 45 -42.56 -27.56 -5.60
CA THR A 45 -43.84 -27.06 -6.14
C THR A 45 -43.63 -25.82 -7.00
N LEU A 46 -44.59 -25.42 -7.79
CA LEU A 46 -44.50 -24.23 -8.63
C LEU A 46 -44.25 -22.97 -7.78
N GLU A 47 -44.93 -22.84 -6.66
CA GLU A 47 -44.74 -21.69 -5.74
C GLU A 47 -43.35 -21.65 -5.15
N GLN A 48 -42.77 -22.82 -4.83
CA GLN A 48 -41.37 -22.91 -4.33
C GLN A 48 -40.36 -22.58 -5.43
N LYS A 49 -40.62 -23.02 -6.67
CA LYS A 49 -39.81 -22.64 -7.83
C LYS A 49 -39.81 -21.14 -8.06
N ILE A 50 -40.99 -20.50 -7.97
CA ILE A 50 -41.11 -19.04 -8.11
C ILE A 50 -40.39 -18.34 -6.97
N GLY A 51 -40.45 -18.85 -5.72
CA GLY A 51 -39.69 -18.31 -4.57
C GLY A 51 -38.17 -18.24 -4.87
N GLN A 52 -37.62 -19.28 -5.54
CA GLN A 52 -36.19 -19.33 -5.88
C GLN A 52 -35.74 -18.21 -6.82
N LEU A 53 -36.64 -17.54 -7.53
CA LEU A 53 -36.31 -16.43 -8.44
C LEU A 53 -36.04 -15.12 -7.73
N PHE A 54 -36.40 -14.96 -6.46
CA PHE A 54 -36.24 -13.70 -5.72
C PHE A 54 -34.93 -13.63 -4.95
N ALA A 55 -34.25 -12.47 -5.05
CA ALA A 55 -33.14 -12.07 -4.20
C ALA A 55 -33.57 -10.83 -3.39
N ILE A 56 -33.66 -10.98 -2.06
CA ILE A 56 -34.22 -9.98 -1.15
C ILE A 56 -33.14 -9.26 -0.32
N ARG A 57 -33.48 -8.08 0.19
CA ARG A 57 -32.56 -7.26 0.98
C ARG A 57 -32.31 -7.83 2.38
N ALA A 58 -31.05 -7.81 2.82
CA ALA A 58 -30.66 -8.01 4.20
C ALA A 58 -29.64 -6.94 4.63
N ARG A 59 -29.65 -6.60 5.92
CA ARG A 59 -28.64 -5.72 6.51
C ARG A 59 -27.73 -6.57 7.40
N GLY A 60 -26.43 -6.51 7.15
CA GLY A 60 -25.42 -7.27 7.89
C GLY A 60 -25.05 -6.64 9.25
N ILE A 61 -26.03 -5.99 9.91
CA ILE A 61 -25.90 -5.40 11.22
C ILE A 61 -26.70 -6.22 12.25
N PHE A 62 -26.42 -6.02 13.52
CA PHE A 62 -27.20 -6.66 14.57
C PHE A 62 -28.68 -6.27 14.48
N GLN A 63 -29.56 -7.27 14.53
CA GLN A 63 -31.02 -7.14 14.61
C GLN A 63 -31.54 -8.07 15.69
N SER A 64 -32.42 -7.59 16.55
CA SER A 64 -33.05 -8.45 17.54
C SER A 64 -34.11 -9.37 16.89
N ALA A 65 -34.47 -10.46 17.55
CA ALA A 65 -35.54 -11.33 17.10
C ALA A 65 -36.92 -10.64 17.02
N ASP A 66 -37.05 -9.51 17.73
CA ASP A 66 -38.29 -8.70 17.74
C ASP A 66 -38.27 -7.58 16.69
N ASP A 67 -37.17 -7.37 15.97
CA ASP A 67 -37.08 -6.38 14.89
C ASP A 67 -38.03 -6.75 13.75
N PRO A 68 -38.96 -5.83 13.36
CA PRO A 68 -39.89 -6.12 12.27
C PRO A 68 -39.22 -6.50 10.94
N GLY A 69 -38.10 -5.85 10.61
CA GLY A 69 -37.34 -6.16 9.39
C GLY A 69 -36.73 -7.54 9.43
N TYR A 70 -36.21 -7.98 10.59
CA TYR A 70 -35.69 -9.34 10.75
C TYR A 70 -36.82 -10.38 10.65
N ARG A 71 -37.97 -10.14 11.29
CA ARG A 71 -39.13 -11.03 11.18
C ARG A 71 -39.64 -11.19 9.76
N GLU A 72 -39.68 -10.08 9.02
CA GLU A 72 -40.07 -10.13 7.61
C GLU A 72 -39.05 -10.89 6.76
N LEU A 73 -37.75 -10.66 6.98
CA LEU A 73 -36.70 -11.40 6.33
C LEU A 73 -36.81 -12.92 6.57
N VAL A 74 -37.05 -13.32 7.80
CA VAL A 74 -37.28 -14.73 8.18
C VAL A 74 -38.55 -15.27 7.54
N ARG A 75 -39.65 -14.52 7.53
CA ARG A 75 -40.92 -14.90 6.87
C ARG A 75 -40.73 -15.20 5.39
N LEU A 76 -40.02 -14.31 4.67
CA LEU A 76 -39.74 -14.49 3.25
C LEU A 76 -38.85 -15.71 2.97
N ILE A 77 -37.93 -16.03 3.87
CA ILE A 77 -37.07 -17.22 3.74
C ILE A 77 -37.83 -18.52 4.04
N GLU A 78 -38.60 -18.57 5.14
CA GLU A 78 -39.24 -19.79 5.61
C GLU A 78 -40.56 -20.11 4.87
N GLN A 79 -41.35 -19.06 4.52
CA GLN A 79 -42.69 -19.25 3.92
C GLN A 79 -42.70 -19.08 2.40
N PHE A 80 -41.84 -18.18 1.85
CA PHE A 80 -41.77 -17.95 0.40
C PHE A 80 -40.59 -18.65 -0.25
N GLU A 81 -39.69 -19.25 0.55
CA GLU A 81 -38.55 -20.03 0.08
C GLU A 81 -37.71 -19.24 -0.95
N VAL A 82 -37.42 -17.96 -0.67
CA VAL A 82 -36.66 -17.10 -1.60
C VAL A 82 -35.28 -17.68 -1.91
N GLY A 83 -34.82 -17.52 -3.17
CA GLY A 83 -33.62 -18.14 -3.70
C GLY A 83 -32.32 -17.50 -3.21
N GLY A 84 -32.33 -16.23 -2.84
CA GLY A 84 -31.15 -15.47 -2.46
C GLY A 84 -31.40 -14.27 -1.56
N VAL A 85 -30.31 -13.78 -1.01
CA VAL A 85 -30.28 -12.59 -0.13
C VAL A 85 -29.16 -11.65 -0.59
N VAL A 86 -29.40 -10.36 -0.57
CA VAL A 86 -28.40 -9.34 -0.88
C VAL A 86 -28.07 -8.55 0.38
N PHE A 87 -26.84 -8.66 0.84
CA PHE A 87 -26.38 -7.88 1.98
C PHE A 87 -25.96 -6.47 1.58
N PHE A 88 -26.42 -5.50 2.38
CA PHE A 88 -26.01 -4.11 2.28
C PHE A 88 -25.02 -3.78 3.41
N GLN A 89 -25.27 -2.88 4.32
CA GLN A 89 -24.33 -2.46 5.36
C GLN A 89 -24.09 -3.58 6.39
N GLY A 90 -22.83 -3.67 6.89
CA GLY A 90 -22.49 -4.64 7.92
C GLY A 90 -21.11 -4.47 8.53
N ASP A 91 -20.82 -5.35 9.47
CA ASP A 91 -19.48 -5.66 9.95
C ASP A 91 -19.17 -7.16 9.73
N PRO A 92 -17.90 -7.58 9.73
CA PRO A 92 -17.53 -8.93 9.31
C PRO A 92 -18.22 -10.05 10.10
N TYR A 93 -18.27 -9.91 11.43
CA TYR A 93 -18.81 -10.97 12.27
C TYR A 93 -20.33 -10.97 12.28
N THR A 94 -20.96 -9.79 12.39
CA THR A 94 -22.42 -9.71 12.42
C THR A 94 -23.02 -10.20 11.11
N GLN A 95 -22.43 -9.83 9.96
CA GLN A 95 -22.87 -10.34 8.66
C GLN A 95 -22.72 -11.86 8.55
N ALA A 96 -21.57 -12.42 8.93
CA ALA A 96 -21.32 -13.86 8.84
C ALA A 96 -22.23 -14.67 9.77
N ILE A 97 -22.49 -14.18 10.99
CA ILE A 97 -23.43 -14.79 11.93
C ILE A 97 -24.84 -14.81 11.35
N LEU A 98 -25.31 -13.66 10.82
CA LEU A 98 -26.62 -13.56 10.19
C LEU A 98 -26.71 -14.45 8.94
N ALA A 99 -25.68 -14.45 8.09
CA ALA A 99 -25.65 -15.35 6.92
C ALA A 99 -25.79 -16.81 7.32
N ASN A 100 -25.10 -17.25 8.38
CA ASN A 100 -25.22 -18.61 8.91
C ASN A 100 -26.62 -18.90 9.49
N ASP A 101 -27.23 -17.93 10.17
CA ASP A 101 -28.61 -18.09 10.69
C ASP A 101 -29.62 -18.25 9.55
N LEU A 102 -29.59 -17.37 8.55
CA LEU A 102 -30.48 -17.42 7.39
C LEU A 102 -30.29 -18.71 6.58
N GLN A 103 -29.04 -19.16 6.44
CA GLN A 103 -28.74 -20.45 5.77
C GLN A 103 -29.31 -21.68 6.52
N ARG A 104 -29.36 -21.65 7.86
CA ARG A 104 -29.98 -22.73 8.66
C ARG A 104 -31.49 -22.78 8.52
N ARG A 105 -32.14 -21.61 8.39
CA ARG A 105 -33.59 -21.45 8.26
C ARG A 105 -34.10 -21.82 6.87
N SER A 106 -33.27 -21.62 5.85
CA SER A 106 -33.68 -21.91 4.47
C SER A 106 -33.70 -23.43 4.18
N ARG A 107 -34.69 -23.88 3.48
CA ARG A 107 -34.78 -25.27 3.02
C ARG A 107 -33.69 -25.55 1.99
N LEU A 108 -33.65 -24.80 0.89
CA LEU A 108 -32.58 -24.81 -0.08
C LEU A 108 -31.51 -23.77 0.28
N PRO A 109 -30.22 -24.03 -0.02
CA PRO A 109 -29.17 -23.03 0.23
C PRO A 109 -29.49 -21.67 -0.42
N LEU A 110 -29.31 -20.60 0.33
CA LEU A 110 -29.45 -19.24 -0.21
C LEU A 110 -28.24 -18.88 -1.06
N LEU A 111 -28.47 -18.27 -2.22
CA LEU A 111 -27.42 -17.58 -2.98
C LEU A 111 -27.25 -16.17 -2.40
N VAL A 112 -26.23 -15.97 -1.58
CA VAL A 112 -25.96 -14.68 -0.95
C VAL A 112 -25.14 -13.81 -1.89
N ALA A 113 -25.64 -12.61 -2.18
CA ALA A 113 -24.99 -11.64 -3.07
C ALA A 113 -24.64 -10.34 -2.35
N GLN A 114 -23.72 -9.56 -2.94
CA GLN A 114 -23.33 -8.25 -2.43
C GLN A 114 -22.68 -7.40 -3.53
N ASP A 115 -22.92 -6.07 -3.50
CA ASP A 115 -22.10 -5.13 -4.27
C ASP A 115 -20.72 -5.01 -3.68
N THR A 116 -19.71 -5.23 -4.52
CA THR A 116 -18.31 -5.26 -4.09
C THR A 116 -17.35 -4.68 -5.12
N GLU A 117 -17.74 -3.57 -5.76
CA GLU A 117 -17.00 -2.97 -6.88
C GLU A 117 -15.57 -2.57 -6.52
N TRP A 118 -15.32 -2.21 -5.26
CA TRP A 118 -14.01 -1.85 -4.72
C TRP A 118 -13.65 -2.65 -3.45
N GLY A 119 -14.00 -3.91 -3.48
CA GLY A 119 -13.84 -4.81 -2.35
C GLY A 119 -15.10 -4.94 -1.50
N VAL A 120 -15.05 -5.85 -0.55
CA VAL A 120 -16.14 -6.06 0.41
C VAL A 120 -16.41 -4.78 1.23
N ALA A 121 -15.40 -3.92 1.38
CA ALA A 121 -15.49 -2.63 2.05
C ALA A 121 -16.52 -1.66 1.45
N MET A 122 -17.04 -1.93 0.26
CA MET A 122 -18.19 -1.20 -0.28
C MET A 122 -19.42 -1.29 0.65
N ARG A 123 -19.56 -2.40 1.37
CA ARG A 123 -20.73 -2.71 2.20
C ARG A 123 -20.38 -3.07 3.65
N VAL A 124 -19.19 -3.60 3.90
CA VAL A 124 -18.79 -4.15 5.20
C VAL A 124 -17.58 -3.39 5.73
N SER A 125 -17.72 -2.76 6.88
CA SER A 125 -16.61 -2.06 7.54
C SER A 125 -15.47 -3.00 7.91
N ARG A 126 -14.25 -2.47 8.08
CA ARG A 126 -13.06 -3.22 8.52
C ARG A 126 -12.66 -4.38 7.60
N THR A 127 -12.99 -4.29 6.32
CA THR A 127 -12.52 -5.20 5.27
C THR A 127 -11.58 -4.45 4.32
N THR A 128 -10.92 -5.15 3.40
CA THR A 128 -10.00 -4.51 2.48
C THR A 128 -10.74 -3.55 1.54
N ASN A 129 -10.35 -2.27 1.59
CA ASN A 129 -10.89 -1.21 0.75
C ASN A 129 -9.91 -0.93 -0.40
N PHE A 130 -10.30 -1.29 -1.63
CA PHE A 130 -9.51 -1.01 -2.82
C PHE A 130 -9.84 0.36 -3.41
N PRO A 131 -8.90 0.99 -4.15
CA PRO A 131 -9.23 2.13 -5.01
C PRO A 131 -10.34 1.76 -6.02
N ARG A 132 -11.07 2.77 -6.49
CA ARG A 132 -12.15 2.61 -7.47
C ARG A 132 -11.63 2.06 -8.80
N ALA A 133 -12.52 1.52 -9.62
CA ALA A 133 -12.15 0.90 -10.89
C ALA A 133 -11.35 1.82 -11.82
N MET A 134 -11.68 3.11 -11.87
CA MET A 134 -10.93 4.10 -12.67
C MET A 134 -9.47 4.25 -12.21
N ALA A 135 -9.20 4.14 -10.90
CA ALA A 135 -7.83 4.09 -10.39
C ALA A 135 -7.08 2.86 -10.91
N ILE A 136 -7.74 1.69 -10.94
CA ILE A 136 -7.13 0.48 -11.50
C ILE A 136 -6.87 0.67 -13.00
N GLY A 137 -7.81 1.28 -13.73
CA GLY A 137 -7.62 1.64 -15.14
C GLY A 137 -6.44 2.58 -15.37
N ALA A 138 -6.21 3.55 -14.47
CA ALA A 138 -5.09 4.48 -14.54
C ALA A 138 -3.71 3.79 -14.38
N THR A 139 -3.64 2.60 -13.81
CA THR A 139 -2.41 1.80 -13.74
C THR A 139 -2.06 1.12 -15.07
N GLY A 140 -3.04 0.94 -15.97
CA GLY A 140 -2.87 0.15 -17.20
C GLY A 140 -2.56 -1.34 -16.98
N ASN A 141 -2.54 -1.83 -15.74
CA ASN A 141 -2.08 -3.17 -15.40
C ASN A 141 -3.25 -4.11 -15.00
N PRO A 142 -3.64 -5.08 -15.86
CA PRO A 142 -4.74 -5.98 -15.57
C PRO A 142 -4.48 -6.96 -14.40
N ALA A 143 -3.23 -7.17 -14.01
CA ALA A 143 -2.91 -8.01 -12.85
C ALA A 143 -3.50 -7.42 -11.56
N TYR A 144 -3.63 -6.11 -11.46
CA TYR A 144 -4.31 -5.47 -10.34
C TYR A 144 -5.81 -5.74 -10.34
N ALA A 145 -6.47 -5.69 -11.50
CA ALA A 145 -7.88 -6.04 -11.59
C ALA A 145 -8.13 -7.51 -11.21
N TYR A 146 -7.25 -8.42 -11.64
CA TYR A 146 -7.28 -9.83 -11.20
C TYR A 146 -7.13 -9.94 -9.68
N ALA A 147 -6.14 -9.25 -9.10
CA ALA A 147 -5.87 -9.28 -7.67
C ALA A 147 -7.07 -8.77 -6.85
N VAL A 148 -7.69 -7.66 -7.28
CA VAL A 148 -8.90 -7.11 -6.64
C VAL A 148 -10.05 -8.12 -6.69
N GLY A 149 -10.32 -8.71 -7.86
CA GLY A 149 -11.34 -9.75 -8.01
C GLY A 149 -11.09 -10.96 -7.11
N TYR A 150 -9.87 -11.47 -7.09
CA TYR A 150 -9.47 -12.62 -6.28
C TYR A 150 -9.61 -12.35 -4.77
N ILE A 151 -9.04 -11.25 -4.28
CA ILE A 151 -9.05 -10.90 -2.86
C ILE A 151 -10.48 -10.61 -2.40
N THR A 152 -11.24 -9.82 -3.18
CA THR A 152 -12.64 -9.51 -2.88
C THR A 152 -13.47 -10.78 -2.74
N ALA A 153 -13.30 -11.73 -3.66
CA ALA A 153 -14.01 -13.00 -3.62
C ALA A 153 -13.62 -13.86 -2.40
N ARG A 154 -12.33 -13.90 -2.04
CA ARG A 154 -11.88 -14.62 -0.83
C ARG A 154 -12.47 -14.02 0.45
N GLU A 155 -12.41 -12.71 0.61
CA GLU A 155 -13.00 -12.04 1.77
C GLU A 155 -14.52 -12.20 1.81
N ALA A 156 -15.19 -12.02 0.67
CA ALA A 156 -16.63 -12.20 0.54
C ALA A 156 -17.07 -13.63 0.94
N ARG A 157 -16.37 -14.64 0.46
CA ARG A 157 -16.64 -16.06 0.79
C ARG A 157 -16.47 -16.32 2.30
N ALA A 158 -15.47 -15.76 2.93
CA ALA A 158 -15.27 -15.87 4.38
C ALA A 158 -16.39 -15.21 5.19
N LEU A 159 -17.16 -14.30 4.59
CA LEU A 159 -18.31 -13.60 5.20
C LEU A 159 -19.67 -14.15 4.77
N GLY A 160 -19.68 -15.28 4.04
CA GLY A 160 -20.89 -15.97 3.58
C GLY A 160 -21.50 -15.41 2.29
N VAL A 161 -20.76 -14.58 1.55
CA VAL A 161 -21.19 -14.06 0.24
C VAL A 161 -20.67 -14.95 -0.88
N HIS A 162 -21.53 -15.27 -1.84
CA HIS A 162 -21.28 -16.21 -2.91
C HIS A 162 -21.20 -15.56 -4.28
N GLN A 163 -22.01 -14.49 -4.50
CA GLN A 163 -22.14 -13.77 -5.76
C GLN A 163 -21.76 -12.30 -5.55
N LEU A 164 -20.86 -11.80 -6.37
CA LEU A 164 -20.38 -10.43 -6.36
C LEU A 164 -21.06 -9.66 -7.50
N TYR A 165 -21.80 -8.60 -7.20
CA TYR A 165 -22.32 -7.67 -8.20
C TYR A 165 -21.19 -6.72 -8.63
N ALA A 166 -20.20 -7.31 -9.27
CA ALA A 166 -18.98 -6.72 -9.81
C ALA A 166 -18.36 -7.70 -10.85
N PRO A 167 -17.58 -7.17 -11.81
CA PRO A 167 -17.15 -5.79 -12.01
C PRO A 167 -18.17 -4.96 -12.81
N VAL A 168 -17.99 -3.63 -12.79
CA VAL A 168 -18.65 -2.71 -13.69
C VAL A 168 -17.97 -2.78 -15.06
N ALA A 169 -18.76 -3.07 -16.12
CA ALA A 169 -18.29 -3.16 -17.51
C ALA A 169 -18.68 -1.96 -18.36
N ASP A 170 -19.32 -0.97 -17.75
CA ASP A 170 -19.70 0.27 -18.43
C ASP A 170 -18.46 1.04 -18.86
N VAL A 171 -18.52 1.66 -20.05
CA VAL A 171 -17.45 2.48 -20.62
C VAL A 171 -17.75 3.96 -20.36
N ASN A 172 -16.95 4.63 -19.53
CA ASN A 172 -17.24 6.01 -19.08
C ASN A 172 -16.79 7.05 -20.11
N ASN A 173 -17.56 7.21 -21.16
CA ASN A 173 -17.29 8.17 -22.24
C ASN A 173 -18.04 9.50 -22.10
N ASN A 174 -18.88 9.65 -21.08
CA ASN A 174 -19.58 10.88 -20.74
C ASN A 174 -19.03 11.48 -19.44
N PRO A 175 -18.31 12.63 -19.47
CA PRO A 175 -17.76 13.26 -18.25
C PRO A 175 -18.84 13.74 -17.26
N PHE A 176 -20.09 13.89 -17.72
CA PHE A 176 -21.22 14.30 -16.89
C PHE A 176 -22.08 13.14 -16.40
N ASN A 177 -21.65 11.89 -16.61
CA ASN A 177 -22.38 10.74 -16.13
C ASN A 177 -22.49 10.76 -14.60
N PRO A 178 -23.72 10.83 -14.03
CA PRO A 178 -23.89 11.03 -12.58
C PRO A 178 -23.76 9.75 -11.77
N ILE A 179 -23.70 8.58 -12.41
CA ILE A 179 -23.79 7.28 -11.70
C ILE A 179 -22.62 6.33 -11.97
N ILE A 180 -21.95 6.40 -13.11
CA ILE A 180 -20.82 5.52 -13.44
C ILE A 180 -19.50 6.17 -13.07
N ASN A 181 -19.03 7.18 -13.77
CA ASN A 181 -17.82 7.95 -13.46
C ASN A 181 -16.66 7.05 -13.01
N VAL A 182 -16.12 7.23 -11.80
CA VAL A 182 -14.99 6.45 -11.24
C VAL A 182 -15.29 4.97 -10.98
N ARG A 183 -16.52 4.52 -11.14
CA ARG A 183 -16.91 3.11 -11.06
C ARG A 183 -16.49 2.30 -12.31
N ALA A 184 -16.32 2.96 -13.47
CA ALA A 184 -15.76 2.33 -14.68
C ALA A 184 -14.24 2.36 -14.68
N PHE A 185 -13.60 1.42 -15.39
CA PHE A 185 -12.13 1.37 -15.54
C PHE A 185 -11.59 2.50 -16.44
N GLY A 186 -12.42 3.09 -17.30
CA GLY A 186 -12.04 4.18 -18.19
C GLY A 186 -13.04 4.41 -19.33
N GLU A 187 -12.63 5.17 -20.34
CA GLU A 187 -13.41 5.48 -21.55
C GLU A 187 -13.07 4.59 -22.76
N ASP A 188 -11.97 3.82 -22.67
CA ASP A 188 -11.56 2.91 -23.75
C ASP A 188 -12.21 1.54 -23.57
N PRO A 189 -13.06 1.09 -24.51
CA PRO A 189 -13.75 -0.18 -24.38
C PRO A 189 -12.80 -1.39 -24.32
N HIS A 190 -11.61 -1.32 -24.93
CA HIS A 190 -10.63 -2.40 -24.90
C HIS A 190 -9.87 -2.46 -23.56
N LEU A 191 -9.55 -1.31 -22.96
CA LEU A 191 -9.01 -1.26 -21.60
C LEU A 191 -10.04 -1.83 -20.62
N VAL A 192 -11.30 -1.37 -20.71
CA VAL A 192 -12.39 -1.86 -19.84
C VAL A 192 -12.56 -3.37 -20.00
N ALA A 193 -12.60 -3.88 -21.25
CA ALA A 193 -12.70 -5.30 -21.54
C ALA A 193 -11.56 -6.12 -20.90
N THR A 194 -10.33 -5.65 -21.02
CA THR A 194 -9.14 -6.31 -20.44
C THR A 194 -9.21 -6.36 -18.92
N MET A 195 -9.60 -5.26 -18.29
CA MET A 195 -9.74 -5.18 -16.82
C MET A 195 -10.89 -6.05 -16.31
N VAL A 196 -12.04 -6.03 -16.98
CA VAL A 196 -13.21 -6.86 -16.68
C VAL A 196 -12.88 -8.35 -16.76
N GLN A 197 -12.21 -8.79 -17.83
CA GLN A 197 -11.77 -10.19 -17.96
C GLN A 197 -10.83 -10.61 -16.82
N ALA A 198 -9.86 -9.77 -16.47
CA ALA A 198 -8.93 -10.07 -15.40
C ALA A 198 -9.66 -10.20 -14.04
N PHE A 199 -10.55 -9.26 -13.73
CA PHE A 199 -11.37 -9.29 -12.51
C PHE A 199 -12.23 -10.57 -12.43
N VAL A 200 -12.96 -10.88 -13.51
CA VAL A 200 -13.82 -12.09 -13.59
C VAL A 200 -13.01 -13.36 -13.33
N ARG A 201 -11.81 -13.48 -13.93
CA ARG A 201 -10.90 -14.62 -13.70
C ARG A 201 -10.45 -14.68 -12.23
N GLY A 202 -10.13 -13.55 -11.62
CA GLY A 202 -9.75 -13.48 -10.21
C GLY A 202 -10.88 -13.98 -9.29
N VAL A 203 -12.10 -13.50 -9.51
CA VAL A 203 -13.29 -13.93 -8.75
C VAL A 203 -13.53 -15.44 -8.92
N GLY A 204 -13.48 -15.94 -10.16
CA GLY A 204 -13.68 -17.36 -10.45
C GLY A 204 -12.60 -18.24 -9.81
N ARG A 205 -11.35 -17.81 -9.80
CA ARG A 205 -10.23 -18.53 -9.15
C ARG A 205 -10.42 -18.66 -7.64
N ALA A 206 -11.02 -17.65 -7.00
CA ALA A 206 -11.32 -17.63 -5.57
C ALA A 206 -12.63 -18.37 -5.21
N GLY A 207 -13.33 -18.95 -6.19
CA GLY A 207 -14.53 -19.77 -5.97
C GLY A 207 -15.80 -18.98 -5.66
N ALA A 208 -15.94 -17.77 -6.20
CA ALA A 208 -17.16 -16.96 -6.16
C ALA A 208 -17.73 -16.72 -7.57
N ILE A 209 -18.89 -16.10 -7.65
CA ILE A 209 -19.62 -15.76 -8.88
C ILE A 209 -19.43 -14.27 -9.15
N ALA A 210 -18.79 -13.91 -10.26
CA ALA A 210 -18.78 -12.53 -10.77
C ALA A 210 -20.08 -12.24 -11.52
N THR A 211 -20.62 -11.03 -11.36
CA THR A 211 -21.78 -10.53 -12.11
C THR A 211 -21.39 -9.23 -12.79
N VAL A 212 -21.24 -9.29 -14.10
CA VAL A 212 -20.85 -8.12 -14.91
C VAL A 212 -22.06 -7.23 -15.15
N LYS A 213 -21.91 -5.90 -14.99
CA LYS A 213 -23.01 -4.92 -15.01
C LYS A 213 -22.58 -3.59 -15.64
N HIS A 214 -23.51 -2.80 -16.18
CA HIS A 214 -24.97 -2.92 -16.27
C HIS A 214 -25.35 -3.10 -17.76
N PHE A 215 -25.68 -4.30 -18.17
CA PHE A 215 -25.98 -4.62 -19.58
C PHE A 215 -27.18 -3.84 -20.10
N PRO A 216 -27.13 -3.26 -21.31
CA PRO A 216 -26.09 -3.34 -22.32
C PRO A 216 -25.02 -2.23 -22.26
N GLY A 217 -24.95 -1.42 -21.20
CA GLY A 217 -23.96 -0.36 -20.98
C GLY A 217 -24.55 0.95 -20.50
N HIS A 218 -24.13 1.43 -19.34
CA HIS A 218 -24.65 2.62 -18.63
C HIS A 218 -23.67 3.82 -18.69
N GLY A 219 -22.58 3.70 -19.46
CA GLY A 219 -21.46 4.65 -19.39
C GLY A 219 -21.73 6.03 -19.99
N ASP A 220 -22.72 6.17 -20.89
CA ASP A 220 -23.05 7.43 -21.58
C ASP A 220 -24.44 7.97 -21.20
N THR A 221 -24.83 7.84 -19.97
CA THR A 221 -26.10 8.39 -19.49
C THR A 221 -25.87 9.73 -18.78
N ALA A 222 -26.81 10.65 -18.95
CA ALA A 222 -26.84 11.93 -18.25
C ALA A 222 -27.86 11.95 -17.09
N ILE A 223 -28.60 10.85 -16.90
CA ILE A 223 -29.62 10.67 -15.86
C ILE A 223 -29.25 9.45 -15.02
N ASP A 224 -29.47 9.55 -13.71
CA ASP A 224 -29.32 8.47 -12.76
C ASP A 224 -30.56 7.56 -12.81
N SER A 225 -30.37 6.27 -13.09
CA SER A 225 -31.46 5.26 -13.15
C SER A 225 -32.18 5.04 -11.81
N HIS A 226 -31.60 5.49 -10.70
CA HIS A 226 -32.29 5.52 -9.41
C HIS A 226 -33.37 6.62 -9.34
N SER A 227 -33.32 7.63 -10.20
CA SER A 227 -34.22 8.79 -10.20
C SER A 227 -35.21 8.77 -11.35
N ASP A 228 -34.80 8.24 -12.51
CA ASP A 228 -35.65 8.13 -13.71
C ASP A 228 -35.07 7.09 -14.68
N LEU A 229 -35.76 6.85 -15.81
CA LEU A 229 -35.32 5.94 -16.86
C LEU A 229 -34.38 6.67 -17.84
N PRO A 230 -33.05 6.37 -17.84
CA PRO A 230 -32.10 6.94 -18.78
C PRO A 230 -32.39 6.49 -20.22
N LEU A 231 -32.30 7.43 -21.17
CA LEU A 231 -32.45 7.20 -22.58
C LEU A 231 -31.11 7.15 -23.29
N LEU A 232 -30.85 6.07 -24.03
CA LEU A 232 -29.67 5.89 -24.86
C LEU A 232 -30.08 5.86 -26.35
N PRO A 233 -29.94 6.97 -27.07
CA PRO A 233 -30.37 7.07 -28.45
C PRO A 233 -29.35 6.50 -29.45
N PHE A 234 -28.63 5.41 -29.08
CA PHE A 234 -27.57 4.84 -29.90
C PHE A 234 -28.09 3.82 -30.89
N ASP A 235 -27.48 3.81 -32.06
CA ASP A 235 -27.70 2.76 -33.04
C ASP A 235 -26.92 1.47 -32.68
N ARG A 236 -27.17 0.43 -33.42
CA ARG A 236 -26.54 -0.85 -33.21
C ARG A 236 -25.02 -0.82 -33.41
N THR A 237 -24.53 -0.04 -34.40
CA THR A 237 -23.11 0.07 -34.72
C THR A 237 -22.34 0.67 -33.53
N ARG A 238 -22.89 1.70 -32.91
CA ARG A 238 -22.31 2.29 -31.71
C ARG A 238 -22.24 1.29 -30.57
N LEU A 239 -23.34 0.59 -30.28
CA LEU A 239 -23.37 -0.43 -29.22
C LEU A 239 -22.33 -1.53 -29.46
N ASP A 240 -22.18 -2.02 -30.67
CA ASP A 240 -21.22 -3.09 -31.00
C ASP A 240 -19.75 -2.66 -30.86
N THR A 241 -19.46 -1.40 -31.13
CA THR A 241 -18.09 -0.86 -31.15
C THR A 241 -17.64 -0.29 -29.80
N LEU A 242 -18.56 -0.01 -28.89
CA LEU A 242 -18.23 0.59 -27.59
C LEU A 242 -18.85 -0.19 -26.43
N GLU A 243 -20.16 -0.10 -26.23
CA GLU A 243 -20.81 -0.57 -24.99
C GLU A 243 -20.73 -2.09 -24.83
N LEU A 244 -20.92 -2.86 -25.92
CA LEU A 244 -20.94 -4.33 -25.90
C LEU A 244 -19.53 -4.97 -25.87
N VAL A 245 -18.45 -4.22 -26.16
CA VAL A 245 -17.09 -4.76 -26.19
C VAL A 245 -16.67 -5.42 -24.87
N PRO A 246 -16.83 -4.78 -23.69
CA PRO A 246 -16.49 -5.39 -22.41
C PRO A 246 -17.38 -6.60 -22.06
N PHE A 247 -18.67 -6.57 -22.43
CA PHE A 247 -19.59 -7.70 -22.19
C PHE A 247 -19.24 -8.92 -23.04
N ARG A 248 -18.92 -8.75 -24.33
CA ARG A 248 -18.40 -9.82 -25.20
C ARG A 248 -17.15 -10.45 -24.61
N ALA A 249 -16.23 -9.61 -24.13
CA ALA A 249 -15.00 -10.05 -23.50
C ALA A 249 -15.27 -10.85 -22.20
N ALA A 250 -16.21 -10.39 -21.36
CA ALA A 250 -16.60 -11.10 -20.15
C ALA A 250 -17.26 -12.45 -20.45
N ILE A 251 -18.15 -12.51 -21.45
CA ILE A 251 -18.79 -13.76 -21.91
C ILE A 251 -17.74 -14.74 -22.43
N ALA A 252 -16.82 -14.27 -23.27
CA ALA A 252 -15.70 -15.10 -23.75
C ALA A 252 -14.77 -15.59 -22.61
N ALA A 253 -14.66 -14.84 -21.50
CA ALA A 253 -13.96 -15.27 -20.29
C ALA A 253 -14.77 -16.24 -19.41
N GLY A 254 -16.00 -16.59 -19.79
CA GLY A 254 -16.87 -17.52 -19.08
C GLY A 254 -17.51 -16.93 -17.83
N VAL A 255 -17.85 -15.63 -17.86
CA VAL A 255 -18.56 -14.99 -16.73
C VAL A 255 -19.86 -15.73 -16.43
N PRO A 256 -20.10 -16.12 -15.16
CA PRO A 256 -21.27 -16.94 -14.83
C PRO A 256 -22.57 -16.12 -14.64
N SER A 257 -22.50 -14.79 -14.52
CA SER A 257 -23.69 -13.95 -14.29
C SER A 257 -23.54 -12.57 -14.96
N VAL A 258 -24.66 -12.04 -15.47
CA VAL A 258 -24.78 -10.69 -16.02
C VAL A 258 -25.99 -9.98 -15.37
N MET A 259 -25.82 -8.71 -14.99
CA MET A 259 -26.91 -7.88 -14.50
C MET A 259 -27.37 -6.91 -15.61
N THR A 260 -28.70 -6.90 -15.87
CA THR A 260 -29.32 -6.01 -16.85
C THR A 260 -29.76 -4.70 -16.21
N GLY A 261 -29.36 -3.57 -16.81
CA GLY A 261 -29.67 -2.23 -16.31
C GLY A 261 -31.05 -1.72 -16.71
N HIS A 262 -31.57 -0.74 -15.96
CA HIS A 262 -32.80 -0.03 -16.30
C HIS A 262 -32.46 1.13 -17.26
N LEU A 263 -32.35 0.79 -18.56
CA LEU A 263 -31.93 1.70 -19.63
C LEU A 263 -32.88 1.59 -20.81
N ALA A 264 -33.37 2.69 -21.35
CA ALA A 264 -34.19 2.70 -22.56
C ALA A 264 -33.31 2.86 -23.82
N LEU A 265 -33.43 1.95 -24.77
CA LEU A 265 -32.72 1.97 -26.04
C LEU A 265 -33.70 1.93 -27.21
N PRO A 266 -34.25 3.06 -27.64
CA PRO A 266 -35.32 3.13 -28.66
C PRO A 266 -34.96 2.51 -30.02
N SER A 267 -33.66 2.46 -30.34
CA SER A 267 -33.19 1.83 -31.60
C SER A 267 -33.32 0.31 -31.60
N LEU A 268 -33.30 -0.33 -30.44
CA LEU A 268 -33.47 -1.78 -30.29
C LEU A 268 -34.83 -2.15 -29.74
N GLU A 269 -35.37 -1.36 -28.82
CA GLU A 269 -36.67 -1.56 -28.19
C GLU A 269 -37.51 -0.30 -28.32
N PRO A 270 -38.39 -0.20 -29.35
CA PRO A 270 -39.16 0.99 -29.63
C PRO A 270 -40.34 1.22 -28.67
N THR A 271 -40.65 0.28 -27.81
CA THR A 271 -41.75 0.39 -26.83
C THR A 271 -41.40 1.50 -25.83
N PRO A 272 -42.24 2.55 -25.73
CA PRO A 272 -41.99 3.67 -24.83
C PRO A 272 -41.84 3.20 -23.37
N HIS A 273 -40.85 3.75 -22.67
CA HIS A 273 -40.53 3.47 -21.25
C HIS A 273 -40.22 2.00 -20.90
N LEU A 274 -39.96 1.12 -21.87
CA LEU A 274 -39.59 -0.25 -21.60
C LEU A 274 -38.05 -0.35 -21.44
N PRO A 275 -37.52 -0.57 -20.22
CA PRO A 275 -36.09 -0.68 -19.99
C PRO A 275 -35.51 -2.00 -20.50
N ALA A 276 -34.20 -2.03 -20.74
CA ALA A 276 -33.46 -3.21 -21.20
C ALA A 276 -33.70 -4.45 -20.31
N SER A 277 -33.78 -4.26 -19.00
CA SER A 277 -34.07 -5.32 -18.01
C SER A 277 -35.44 -5.97 -18.17
N LEU A 278 -36.40 -5.30 -18.80
CA LEU A 278 -37.76 -5.78 -19.07
C LEU A 278 -38.02 -6.06 -20.57
N SER A 279 -37.02 -5.81 -21.44
CA SER A 279 -37.14 -6.00 -22.90
C SER A 279 -36.61 -7.38 -23.31
N ARG A 280 -37.47 -8.18 -23.93
CA ARG A 280 -37.09 -9.45 -24.54
C ARG A 280 -36.05 -9.27 -25.63
N ARG A 281 -36.18 -8.24 -26.47
CA ARG A 281 -35.23 -7.95 -27.56
C ARG A 281 -33.81 -7.74 -27.04
N ILE A 282 -33.66 -7.12 -25.86
CA ILE A 282 -32.34 -6.80 -25.29
C ILE A 282 -31.84 -7.95 -24.41
N THR A 283 -32.65 -8.39 -23.45
CA THR A 283 -32.20 -9.41 -22.47
C THR A 283 -32.17 -10.83 -23.04
N HIS A 284 -33.11 -11.21 -23.91
CA HIS A 284 -33.13 -12.53 -24.52
C HIS A 284 -32.42 -12.52 -25.88
N ASP A 285 -32.94 -11.74 -26.85
CA ASP A 285 -32.51 -11.91 -28.23
C ASP A 285 -31.05 -11.41 -28.42
N LEU A 286 -30.69 -10.23 -27.87
CA LEU A 286 -29.31 -9.74 -27.93
C LEU A 286 -28.38 -10.50 -26.97
N LEU A 287 -28.67 -10.57 -25.65
CA LEU A 287 -27.72 -11.11 -24.68
C LEU A 287 -27.60 -12.65 -24.80
N ARG A 288 -28.74 -13.37 -24.78
CA ARG A 288 -28.67 -14.86 -24.78
C ARG A 288 -28.40 -15.44 -26.15
N ILE A 289 -29.13 -14.98 -27.18
CA ILE A 289 -29.04 -15.61 -28.50
C ILE A 289 -27.84 -15.07 -29.28
N GLU A 290 -27.73 -13.76 -29.43
CA GLU A 290 -26.71 -13.21 -30.31
C GLU A 290 -25.33 -13.19 -29.67
N LEU A 291 -25.22 -12.78 -28.39
CA LEU A 291 -23.95 -12.81 -27.67
C LEU A 291 -23.62 -14.21 -27.08
N GLY A 292 -24.55 -15.16 -27.13
CA GLY A 292 -24.33 -16.54 -26.69
C GLY A 292 -24.21 -16.70 -25.17
N PHE A 293 -24.84 -15.83 -24.37
CA PHE A 293 -24.74 -15.90 -22.92
C PHE A 293 -25.73 -16.93 -22.33
N ASP A 294 -25.20 -17.98 -21.75
CA ASP A 294 -26.02 -19.07 -21.15
C ASP A 294 -26.04 -19.06 -19.60
N GLY A 295 -25.36 -18.10 -18.97
CA GLY A 295 -25.29 -17.96 -17.51
C GLY A 295 -26.56 -17.34 -16.89
N LEU A 296 -26.43 -16.97 -15.60
CA LEU A 296 -27.49 -16.36 -14.80
C LEU A 296 -27.70 -14.89 -15.19
N VAL A 297 -28.91 -14.50 -15.55
CA VAL A 297 -29.29 -13.10 -15.76
C VAL A 297 -30.03 -12.59 -14.53
N VAL A 298 -29.51 -11.51 -13.95
CA VAL A 298 -30.07 -10.83 -12.78
C VAL A 298 -30.58 -9.47 -13.24
N THR A 299 -31.77 -9.03 -12.83
CA THR A 299 -32.20 -7.64 -13.05
C THR A 299 -31.39 -6.69 -12.16
N ASP A 300 -31.25 -5.44 -12.53
CA ASP A 300 -31.01 -4.40 -11.53
C ASP A 300 -32.19 -4.31 -10.57
N ALA A 301 -32.06 -3.51 -9.48
CA ALA A 301 -33.06 -3.47 -8.42
C ALA A 301 -34.43 -3.00 -8.93
N LEU A 302 -35.44 -3.86 -8.89
CA LEU A 302 -36.77 -3.57 -9.40
C LEU A 302 -37.53 -2.48 -8.64
N GLU A 303 -37.05 -2.10 -7.45
CA GLU A 303 -37.55 -0.96 -6.67
C GLU A 303 -37.08 0.41 -7.20
N MET A 304 -36.16 0.45 -8.18
CA MET A 304 -35.64 1.70 -8.74
C MET A 304 -36.70 2.45 -9.55
N GLN A 305 -36.68 3.80 -9.48
CA GLN A 305 -37.67 4.66 -10.16
C GLN A 305 -37.64 4.51 -11.69
N GLY A 306 -36.53 4.10 -12.27
CA GLY A 306 -36.45 3.73 -13.70
C GLY A 306 -37.42 2.62 -14.11
N VAL A 307 -37.96 1.85 -13.13
CA VAL A 307 -39.00 0.82 -13.33
C VAL A 307 -40.31 1.24 -12.66
N THR A 308 -40.27 1.58 -11.36
CA THR A 308 -41.49 1.73 -10.55
C THR A 308 -42.38 2.91 -10.97
N LYS A 309 -41.81 3.90 -11.65
CA LYS A 309 -42.55 5.00 -12.30
C LYS A 309 -43.50 4.53 -13.40
N TYR A 310 -43.18 3.44 -14.09
CA TYR A 310 -43.85 3.06 -15.33
C TYR A 310 -44.56 1.70 -15.22
N PHE A 311 -44.12 0.86 -14.29
CA PHE A 311 -44.66 -0.50 -14.11
C PHE A 311 -44.94 -0.79 -12.65
N GLY A 312 -46.10 -1.35 -12.36
CA GLY A 312 -46.40 -1.88 -11.02
C GLY A 312 -45.55 -3.12 -10.71
N VAL A 313 -45.36 -3.41 -9.43
CA VAL A 313 -44.48 -4.47 -8.92
C VAL A 313 -44.69 -5.83 -9.62
N GLY A 314 -45.97 -6.27 -9.73
CA GLY A 314 -46.29 -7.55 -10.38
C GLY A 314 -45.97 -7.57 -11.89
N GLU A 315 -46.31 -6.49 -12.62
CA GLU A 315 -46.05 -6.41 -14.05
C GLU A 315 -44.55 -6.33 -14.34
N ALA A 316 -43.79 -5.59 -13.53
CA ALA A 316 -42.32 -5.54 -13.65
C ALA A 316 -41.68 -6.93 -13.48
N ALA A 317 -42.11 -7.70 -12.49
CA ALA A 317 -41.65 -9.05 -12.25
C ALA A 317 -41.97 -9.99 -13.41
N VAL A 318 -43.23 -9.97 -13.93
CA VAL A 318 -43.64 -10.80 -15.06
C VAL A 318 -42.85 -10.44 -16.33
N ARG A 319 -42.73 -9.13 -16.67
CA ARG A 319 -41.96 -8.68 -17.84
C ARG A 319 -40.48 -9.04 -17.77
N ALA A 320 -39.86 -8.95 -16.57
CA ALA A 320 -38.47 -9.36 -16.39
C ALA A 320 -38.27 -10.86 -16.74
N LEU A 321 -39.19 -11.71 -16.32
CA LEU A 321 -39.17 -13.15 -16.67
C LEU A 321 -39.44 -13.39 -18.14
N GLU A 322 -40.41 -12.70 -18.77
CA GLU A 322 -40.65 -12.70 -20.20
C GLU A 322 -39.42 -12.26 -21.00
N ALA A 323 -38.71 -11.24 -20.49
CA ALA A 323 -37.49 -10.75 -21.09
C ALA A 323 -36.34 -11.76 -21.02
N GLY A 324 -36.33 -12.72 -20.11
CA GLY A 324 -35.28 -13.73 -19.99
C GLY A 324 -34.42 -13.63 -18.72
N ALA A 325 -34.77 -12.76 -17.79
CA ALA A 325 -34.10 -12.67 -16.47
C ALA A 325 -34.40 -13.92 -15.65
N ASP A 326 -33.43 -14.37 -14.85
CA ASP A 326 -33.54 -15.55 -14.00
C ASP A 326 -33.75 -15.18 -12.53
N VAL A 327 -33.20 -14.01 -12.10
CA VAL A 327 -33.29 -13.51 -10.73
C VAL A 327 -33.90 -12.12 -10.72
N LEU A 328 -34.94 -11.96 -9.92
CA LEU A 328 -35.65 -10.71 -9.66
C LEU A 328 -35.03 -10.05 -8.42
N LEU A 329 -34.24 -9.01 -8.63
CA LEU A 329 -33.50 -8.35 -7.56
C LEU A 329 -34.36 -7.28 -6.89
N LEU A 330 -34.48 -7.33 -5.56
CA LEU A 330 -35.10 -6.31 -4.71
C LEU A 330 -36.49 -5.86 -5.21
N SER A 331 -37.42 -6.79 -5.41
CA SER A 331 -38.84 -6.45 -5.62
C SER A 331 -39.41 -5.80 -4.35
N GLU A 332 -40.11 -4.67 -4.48
CA GLU A 332 -40.70 -3.94 -3.32
C GLU A 332 -41.65 -4.82 -2.52
N ASP A 333 -42.44 -5.66 -3.22
CA ASP A 333 -43.41 -6.59 -2.64
C ASP A 333 -43.29 -7.97 -3.30
N VAL A 334 -42.65 -8.89 -2.60
CA VAL A 334 -42.41 -10.27 -3.09
C VAL A 334 -43.72 -11.05 -3.21
N GLU A 335 -44.69 -10.79 -2.33
CA GLU A 335 -45.99 -11.48 -2.32
C GLU A 335 -46.84 -11.08 -3.54
N ALA A 336 -46.96 -9.77 -3.80
CA ALA A 336 -47.63 -9.23 -4.97
C ALA A 336 -46.98 -9.70 -6.29
N ALA A 337 -45.62 -9.67 -6.34
CA ALA A 337 -44.89 -10.16 -7.52
C ALA A 337 -45.12 -11.66 -7.76
N ARG A 338 -45.05 -12.49 -6.70
CA ARG A 338 -45.32 -13.93 -6.81
C ARG A 338 -46.75 -14.22 -7.30
N ALA A 339 -47.74 -13.48 -6.75
CA ALA A 339 -49.14 -13.63 -7.18
C ALA A 339 -49.32 -13.28 -8.67
N ALA A 340 -48.66 -12.19 -9.14
CA ALA A 340 -48.71 -11.82 -10.56
C ALA A 340 -48.05 -12.86 -11.47
N ILE A 341 -46.93 -13.48 -11.05
CA ILE A 341 -46.24 -14.54 -11.79
C ILE A 341 -47.17 -15.79 -11.91
N LEU A 342 -47.79 -16.21 -10.82
CA LEU A 342 -48.74 -17.31 -10.82
C LEU A 342 -49.93 -17.01 -11.76
N GLN A 343 -50.48 -15.81 -11.73
CA GLN A 343 -51.55 -15.40 -12.64
C GLN A 343 -51.07 -15.40 -14.11
N ALA A 344 -49.84 -14.95 -14.38
CA ALA A 344 -49.28 -14.92 -15.73
C ALA A 344 -49.08 -16.34 -16.28
N ILE A 345 -48.76 -17.34 -15.43
CA ILE A 345 -48.68 -18.75 -15.80
C ILE A 345 -50.09 -19.29 -16.07
N ALA A 346 -51.03 -19.01 -15.19
CA ALA A 346 -52.42 -19.49 -15.35
C ALA A 346 -53.09 -18.94 -16.64
N THR A 347 -52.68 -17.73 -17.08
CA THR A 347 -53.19 -17.12 -18.32
C THR A 347 -52.33 -17.40 -19.56
N GLY A 348 -51.25 -18.19 -19.42
CA GLY A 348 -50.36 -18.58 -20.53
C GLY A 348 -49.38 -17.50 -21.02
N ARG A 349 -49.24 -16.38 -20.29
CA ARG A 349 -48.19 -15.39 -20.59
C ARG A 349 -46.79 -15.92 -20.26
N LEU A 350 -46.67 -16.67 -19.20
CA LEU A 350 -45.48 -17.41 -18.81
C LEU A 350 -45.75 -18.90 -18.84
N THR A 351 -44.72 -19.72 -19.02
CA THR A 351 -44.82 -21.17 -18.94
C THR A 351 -44.04 -21.71 -17.74
N GLU A 352 -44.48 -22.84 -17.16
CA GLU A 352 -43.73 -23.49 -16.10
C GLU A 352 -42.31 -23.85 -16.55
N ALA A 353 -42.16 -24.31 -17.82
CA ALA A 353 -40.84 -24.58 -18.41
C ALA A 353 -39.90 -23.37 -18.40
N ARG A 354 -40.43 -22.12 -18.50
CA ARG A 354 -39.63 -20.90 -18.38
C ARG A 354 -39.13 -20.72 -16.95
N ILE A 355 -39.94 -21.01 -15.95
CA ILE A 355 -39.59 -20.99 -14.54
C ILE A 355 -38.52 -22.05 -14.24
N ASP A 356 -38.75 -23.28 -14.72
CA ASP A 356 -37.82 -24.42 -14.56
C ASP A 356 -36.43 -24.11 -15.12
N ALA A 357 -36.36 -23.49 -16.27
CA ALA A 357 -35.09 -23.07 -16.87
C ALA A 357 -34.30 -22.07 -15.97
N SER A 358 -34.96 -21.12 -15.32
CA SER A 358 -34.32 -20.19 -14.38
C SER A 358 -33.90 -20.89 -13.10
N VAL A 359 -34.81 -21.71 -12.51
CA VAL A 359 -34.49 -22.42 -11.26
C VAL A 359 -33.33 -23.39 -11.49
N SER A 360 -33.28 -24.08 -12.65
CA SER A 360 -32.15 -24.93 -13.01
C SER A 360 -30.82 -24.18 -13.00
N ARG A 361 -30.72 -22.97 -13.60
CA ARG A 361 -29.51 -22.15 -13.57
C ARG A 361 -29.10 -21.74 -12.14
N ILE A 362 -30.08 -21.32 -11.33
CA ILE A 362 -29.86 -20.96 -9.93
C ILE A 362 -29.32 -22.16 -9.14
N LEU A 363 -29.94 -23.34 -9.26
CA LEU A 363 -29.52 -24.56 -8.58
C LEU A 363 -28.15 -25.04 -9.05
N GLN A 364 -27.85 -24.94 -10.36
CA GLN A 364 -26.53 -25.27 -10.91
C GLN A 364 -25.43 -24.39 -10.28
N LEU A 365 -25.66 -23.07 -10.10
CA LEU A 365 -24.72 -22.21 -9.44
C LEU A 365 -24.55 -22.52 -7.95
N LYS A 366 -25.63 -22.80 -7.23
CA LYS A 366 -25.61 -23.28 -5.83
C LYS A 366 -24.78 -24.58 -5.70
N ALA A 367 -24.98 -25.52 -6.63
CA ALA A 367 -24.25 -26.79 -6.69
C ALA A 367 -22.76 -26.56 -7.04
N ARG A 368 -22.46 -25.68 -8.02
CA ARG A 368 -21.09 -25.31 -8.39
C ARG A 368 -20.31 -24.71 -7.22
N LEU A 369 -20.98 -23.92 -6.39
CA LEU A 369 -20.44 -23.32 -5.17
C LEU A 369 -20.36 -24.29 -3.98
N ASN A 370 -20.76 -25.54 -4.16
CA ASN A 370 -20.84 -26.57 -3.12
C ASN A 370 -21.81 -26.28 -1.97
N LEU A 371 -22.78 -25.37 -2.15
CA LEU A 371 -23.70 -24.92 -1.09
C LEU A 371 -24.67 -26.01 -0.64
N HIS A 372 -24.93 -26.99 -1.48
CA HIS A 372 -25.77 -28.18 -1.15
C HIS A 372 -25.14 -29.08 -0.08
N ARG A 373 -23.82 -28.98 0.12
CA ARG A 373 -23.06 -29.74 1.13
C ARG A 373 -22.59 -28.87 2.27
N GLU A 374 -22.06 -27.66 1.93
CA GLU A 374 -21.37 -26.78 2.85
C GLU A 374 -21.83 -25.33 2.61
N ARG A 375 -22.81 -24.89 3.38
CA ARG A 375 -23.45 -23.56 3.24
C ARG A 375 -23.14 -22.58 4.37
N LEU A 376 -22.48 -23.06 5.44
CA LEU A 376 -22.10 -22.24 6.61
C LEU A 376 -20.64 -21.81 6.53
N VAL A 377 -20.32 -20.65 7.06
CA VAL A 377 -18.95 -20.16 7.17
C VAL A 377 -18.39 -20.37 8.57
N ASP A 378 -17.07 -20.67 8.62
CA ASP A 378 -16.35 -20.75 9.89
C ASP A 378 -15.95 -19.34 10.35
N LEU A 379 -16.55 -18.90 11.46
CA LEU A 379 -16.26 -17.59 12.04
C LEU A 379 -14.80 -17.43 12.51
N LYS A 380 -14.12 -18.55 12.82
CA LYS A 380 -12.71 -18.53 13.25
C LYS A 380 -11.75 -18.26 12.09
N ALA A 381 -12.17 -18.54 10.85
CA ALA A 381 -11.38 -18.29 9.66
C ALA A 381 -11.36 -16.78 9.26
N ILE A 382 -12.32 -15.98 9.71
CA ILE A 382 -12.46 -14.56 9.32
C ILE A 382 -11.15 -13.79 9.51
N PRO A 383 -10.50 -13.76 10.69
CA PRO A 383 -9.28 -12.95 10.91
C PRO A 383 -8.06 -13.48 10.15
N GLN A 384 -8.12 -14.69 9.58
CA GLN A 384 -7.05 -15.26 8.77
C GLN A 384 -7.18 -14.93 7.29
N VAL A 385 -8.32 -14.36 6.87
CA VAL A 385 -8.62 -14.08 5.46
C VAL A 385 -8.95 -12.61 5.24
N VAL A 386 -9.71 -11.98 6.15
CA VAL A 386 -10.25 -10.64 5.94
C VAL A 386 -9.25 -9.58 6.38
N SER A 387 -8.96 -8.63 5.49
CA SER A 387 -8.10 -7.45 5.76
C SER A 387 -6.69 -7.80 6.26
N ILE A 388 -6.14 -8.92 5.80
CA ILE A 388 -4.77 -9.34 6.12
C ILE A 388 -3.73 -8.47 5.39
N ALA A 389 -2.50 -8.43 5.92
CA ALA A 389 -1.43 -7.58 5.39
C ALA A 389 -1.17 -7.74 3.88
N PRO A 390 -1.16 -8.96 3.28
CA PRO A 390 -1.06 -9.11 1.83
C PRO A 390 -2.16 -8.39 1.04
N HIS A 391 -3.41 -8.41 1.54
CA HIS A 391 -4.52 -7.73 0.89
C HIS A 391 -4.39 -6.20 0.95
N LEU A 392 -3.99 -5.68 2.13
CA LEU A 392 -3.74 -4.25 2.34
C LEU A 392 -2.55 -3.76 1.49
N ALA A 393 -1.51 -4.58 1.34
CA ALA A 393 -0.36 -4.28 0.48
C ALA A 393 -0.77 -4.11 -0.99
N VAL A 394 -1.65 -4.98 -1.50
CA VAL A 394 -2.18 -4.85 -2.87
C VAL A 394 -3.00 -3.57 -3.02
N SER A 395 -3.88 -3.25 -2.05
CA SER A 395 -4.64 -1.99 -2.06
C SER A 395 -3.72 -0.76 -2.08
N GLN A 396 -2.68 -0.77 -1.25
CA GLN A 396 -1.70 0.33 -1.17
C GLN A 396 -0.87 0.46 -2.47
N ALA A 397 -0.48 -0.66 -3.08
CA ALA A 397 0.26 -0.65 -4.34
C ALA A 397 -0.57 -0.10 -5.50
N ILE A 398 -1.85 -0.50 -5.60
CA ILE A 398 -2.78 0.07 -6.59
C ILE A 398 -2.95 1.57 -6.38
N ALA A 399 -3.15 1.99 -5.13
CA ALA A 399 -3.32 3.40 -4.79
C ALA A 399 -2.12 4.25 -5.24
N ARG A 400 -0.88 3.77 -5.05
CA ARG A 400 0.31 4.48 -5.53
C ARG A 400 0.41 4.48 -7.05
N ALA A 401 0.29 3.29 -7.67
CA ALA A 401 0.45 3.15 -9.12
C ALA A 401 -0.60 3.92 -9.94
N SER A 402 -1.72 4.27 -9.30
CA SER A 402 -2.81 5.00 -9.97
C SER A 402 -2.70 6.52 -9.87
N LEU A 403 -1.87 7.07 -8.97
CA LEU A 403 -1.78 8.52 -8.79
C LEU A 403 -1.33 9.19 -10.08
N THR A 404 -2.16 10.08 -10.61
CA THR A 404 -1.95 10.77 -11.88
C THR A 404 -1.70 12.25 -11.63
N LEU A 405 -0.50 12.72 -11.94
CA LEU A 405 -0.14 14.14 -11.90
C LEU A 405 -0.35 14.74 -13.27
N LEU A 406 -1.31 15.66 -13.40
CA LEU A 406 -1.67 16.26 -14.69
C LEU A 406 -1.05 17.63 -14.93
N ARG A 407 -0.74 18.35 -13.85
CA ARG A 407 -0.11 19.67 -13.90
C ARG A 407 0.88 19.81 -12.74
N ASN A 408 2.02 20.45 -12.98
CA ASN A 408 3.02 20.76 -11.95
C ASN A 408 3.84 22.00 -12.37
N GLU A 409 3.20 23.15 -12.38
CA GLU A 409 3.80 24.42 -12.78
C GLU A 409 4.77 24.91 -11.71
N GLY A 410 5.91 25.42 -12.13
CA GLY A 410 6.98 25.84 -11.22
C GLY A 410 7.59 24.71 -10.41
N SER A 411 7.37 23.43 -10.80
CA SER A 411 7.89 22.26 -10.09
C SER A 411 7.56 22.28 -8.59
N VAL A 412 6.32 22.60 -8.24
CA VAL A 412 5.84 22.67 -6.86
C VAL A 412 5.96 21.32 -6.16
N LEU A 413 5.77 20.21 -6.91
CA LEU A 413 5.89 18.86 -6.41
C LEU A 413 7.15 18.16 -6.97
N PRO A 414 7.77 17.24 -6.22
CA PRO A 414 7.45 16.93 -4.83
C PRO A 414 7.92 18.01 -3.87
N LEU A 415 7.19 18.17 -2.76
CA LEU A 415 7.66 18.98 -1.64
C LEU A 415 8.84 18.25 -0.97
N PRO A 416 9.88 18.96 -0.52
CA PRO A 416 10.95 18.32 0.26
C PRO A 416 10.34 17.71 1.54
N ASP A 417 10.61 16.47 1.83
CA ASP A 417 10.15 15.82 3.08
C ASP A 417 10.73 16.47 4.34
N VAL A 418 11.89 17.10 4.19
CA VAL A 418 12.58 17.89 5.20
C VAL A 418 12.88 19.29 4.63
N PRO A 419 12.05 20.30 4.93
CA PRO A 419 12.29 21.64 4.40
C PRO A 419 13.49 22.30 5.06
N LEU A 420 14.38 22.90 4.27
CA LEU A 420 15.50 23.72 4.77
C LEU A 420 15.02 24.99 5.45
N ILE A 421 13.90 25.53 4.97
CA ILE A 421 13.22 26.70 5.56
C ILE A 421 11.80 26.22 5.90
N PRO A 422 11.33 26.41 7.15
CA PRO A 422 9.98 26.04 7.53
C PRO A 422 8.94 26.68 6.61
N ARG A 423 8.10 25.85 5.97
CA ARG A 423 6.96 26.31 5.15
C ARG A 423 5.66 25.97 5.86
N ARG A 424 4.77 26.93 5.96
CA ARG A 424 3.44 26.74 6.55
C ARG A 424 2.49 26.20 5.50
N LEU A 425 1.90 25.03 5.76
CA LEU A 425 0.93 24.40 4.87
C LEU A 425 -0.48 24.66 5.39
N LEU A 426 -1.38 25.05 4.50
CA LEU A 426 -2.81 25.01 4.75
C LEU A 426 -3.40 23.84 3.96
N VAL A 427 -4.04 22.88 4.65
CA VAL A 427 -4.79 21.80 4.04
C VAL A 427 -6.28 22.11 4.15
N VAL A 428 -6.95 22.25 3.01
CA VAL A 428 -8.38 22.51 2.91
C VAL A 428 -9.07 21.28 2.34
N SER A 429 -9.93 20.65 3.10
CA SER A 429 -10.82 19.58 2.61
C SER A 429 -12.10 20.22 2.09
N LEU A 430 -12.42 19.99 0.80
CA LEU A 430 -13.70 20.37 0.19
C LEU A 430 -14.55 19.11 0.04
N SER A 431 -15.75 19.11 0.61
CA SER A 431 -16.65 17.96 0.60
C SER A 431 -18.01 18.31 -0.03
N ASP A 432 -18.48 17.40 -0.89
CA ASP A 432 -19.85 17.45 -1.42
C ASP A 432 -20.88 16.81 -0.47
N SER A 433 -20.49 16.51 0.78
CA SER A 433 -21.31 15.92 1.85
C SER A 433 -21.13 16.65 3.17
N ASP A 434 -21.95 16.27 4.13
CA ASP A 434 -21.95 16.76 5.52
C ASP A 434 -21.17 15.88 6.51
N ASP A 435 -20.33 14.94 5.99
CA ASP A 435 -19.51 14.08 6.85
C ASP A 435 -18.35 14.87 7.49
N PRO A 436 -18.36 15.07 8.82
CA PRO A 436 -17.33 15.84 9.51
C PRO A 436 -15.97 15.11 9.60
N ALA A 437 -15.92 13.83 9.22
CA ALA A 437 -14.70 13.05 9.16
C ALA A 437 -13.93 13.22 7.83
N THR A 438 -14.55 13.87 6.83
CA THR A 438 -13.93 14.08 5.52
C THR A 438 -12.57 14.76 5.64
N GLY A 439 -11.54 14.13 5.06
CA GLY A 439 -10.17 14.64 5.02
C GLY A 439 -9.35 14.43 6.29
N ARG A 440 -9.92 13.96 7.40
CA ARG A 440 -9.16 13.74 8.66
C ARG A 440 -8.00 12.78 8.48
N PHE A 441 -8.23 11.67 7.76
CA PHE A 441 -7.19 10.68 7.50
C PHE A 441 -6.06 11.25 6.63
N PHE A 442 -6.40 12.05 5.61
CA PHE A 442 -5.41 12.70 4.75
C PHE A 442 -4.52 13.67 5.52
N VAL A 443 -5.12 14.50 6.38
CA VAL A 443 -4.39 15.41 7.27
C VAL A 443 -3.46 14.64 8.21
N GLN A 444 -3.95 13.56 8.80
CA GLN A 444 -3.12 12.70 9.65
C GLN A 444 -1.97 12.11 8.86
N ALA A 445 -2.22 11.59 7.66
CA ALA A 445 -1.19 11.02 6.81
C ALA A 445 -0.12 12.07 6.40
N ILE A 446 -0.51 13.32 6.12
CA ILE A 446 0.45 14.41 5.88
C ILE A 446 1.34 14.65 7.10
N ARG A 447 0.77 14.70 8.31
CA ARG A 447 1.53 14.91 9.55
C ARG A 447 2.49 13.76 9.86
N GLU A 448 2.11 12.53 9.49
CA GLU A 448 2.98 11.34 9.62
C GLU A 448 4.13 11.37 8.62
N VAL A 449 3.86 11.79 7.38
CA VAL A 449 4.84 11.83 6.28
C VAL A 449 5.81 13.00 6.41
N ALA A 450 5.32 14.16 6.85
CA ALA A 450 6.07 15.40 6.93
C ALA A 450 5.83 16.13 8.27
N PRO A 451 6.30 15.56 9.39
CA PRO A 451 6.05 16.07 10.73
C PRO A 451 6.66 17.46 10.98
N ASP A 452 7.58 17.89 10.14
CA ASP A 452 8.31 19.16 10.27
C ASP A 452 7.58 20.34 9.63
N TYR A 453 6.46 20.09 8.97
CA TYR A 453 5.65 21.16 8.42
C TYR A 453 4.60 21.62 9.43
N PRO A 454 4.52 22.92 9.74
CA PRO A 454 3.36 23.47 10.43
C PRO A 454 2.13 23.35 9.54
N VAL A 455 1.17 22.47 9.91
CA VAL A 455 -0.03 22.17 9.13
C VAL A 455 -1.26 22.75 9.81
N SER A 456 -1.87 23.76 9.18
CA SER A 456 -3.21 24.24 9.50
C SER A 456 -4.25 23.50 8.66
N THR A 457 -5.44 23.28 9.18
CA THR A 457 -6.48 22.51 8.50
C THR A 457 -7.83 23.21 8.52
N ARG A 458 -8.60 23.08 7.45
CA ARG A 458 -9.98 23.57 7.34
C ARG A 458 -10.83 22.55 6.58
N LEU A 459 -12.07 22.40 6.99
CA LEU A 459 -13.08 21.64 6.27
C LEU A 459 -14.16 22.63 5.77
N LEU A 460 -14.46 22.57 4.49
CA LEU A 460 -15.59 23.24 3.86
C LEU A 460 -16.49 22.16 3.25
N ASP A 461 -17.72 22.11 3.69
CA ASP A 461 -18.71 21.12 3.28
C ASP A 461 -20.02 21.79 2.83
N VAL A 462 -21.05 20.99 2.56
CA VAL A 462 -22.36 21.49 2.08
C VAL A 462 -23.09 22.39 3.08
N ARG A 463 -22.65 22.42 4.36
CA ARG A 463 -23.21 23.28 5.42
C ARG A 463 -22.44 24.60 5.57
N SER A 464 -21.29 24.74 4.92
CA SER A 464 -20.43 25.92 5.05
C SER A 464 -21.10 27.17 4.49
N HIS A 465 -20.99 28.28 5.21
CA HIS A 465 -21.54 29.58 4.88
C HIS A 465 -20.47 30.53 4.31
N THR A 466 -20.91 31.67 3.77
CA THR A 466 -20.01 32.66 3.15
C THR A 466 -18.87 33.11 4.06
N ASP A 467 -19.10 33.23 5.37
CA ASP A 467 -18.08 33.62 6.34
C ASP A 467 -17.00 32.56 6.56
N ASP A 468 -17.35 31.28 6.44
CA ASP A 468 -16.39 30.18 6.51
C ASP A 468 -15.39 30.26 5.35
N TYR A 469 -15.89 30.44 4.12
CA TYR A 469 -15.04 30.61 2.94
C TYR A 469 -14.15 31.84 3.05
N ARG A 470 -14.69 32.98 3.54
CA ARG A 470 -13.92 34.20 3.75
C ARG A 470 -12.79 33.99 4.79
N SER A 471 -13.10 33.33 5.90
CA SER A 471 -12.14 32.97 6.95
C SER A 471 -11.00 32.11 6.41
N VAL A 472 -11.32 31.11 5.55
CA VAL A 472 -10.28 30.25 4.93
C VAL A 472 -9.43 31.04 3.94
N LEU A 473 -10.01 31.89 3.10
CA LEU A 473 -9.25 32.77 2.20
C LEU A 473 -8.29 33.69 2.95
N GLN A 474 -8.72 34.26 4.09
CA GLN A 474 -7.87 35.07 4.96
C GLN A 474 -6.75 34.22 5.60
N THR A 475 -7.09 33.02 6.07
CA THR A 475 -6.09 32.08 6.60
C THR A 475 -5.03 31.72 5.56
N ALA A 476 -5.41 31.52 4.30
CA ALA A 476 -4.50 31.19 3.20
C ALA A 476 -3.44 32.26 2.97
N THR A 477 -3.74 33.56 3.21
CA THR A 477 -2.74 34.64 3.06
C THR A 477 -1.53 34.48 4.00
N GLN A 478 -1.69 33.77 5.11
CA GLN A 478 -0.65 33.56 6.13
C GLN A 478 0.17 32.27 5.89
N HIS A 479 -0.13 31.51 4.84
CA HIS A 479 0.51 30.23 4.53
C HIS A 479 1.33 30.34 3.23
N ASP A 480 2.31 29.46 3.09
CA ASP A 480 3.25 29.48 1.96
C ASP A 480 2.77 28.60 0.80
N LEU A 481 1.93 27.61 1.10
CA LEU A 481 1.33 26.69 0.14
C LEU A 481 -0.05 26.22 0.64
N VAL A 482 -0.99 26.08 -0.27
CA VAL A 482 -2.31 25.54 0.03
C VAL A 482 -2.51 24.21 -0.71
N ILE A 483 -2.83 23.15 0.04
CA ILE A 483 -3.23 21.84 -0.50
C ILE A 483 -4.74 21.75 -0.37
N VAL A 484 -5.43 21.62 -1.49
CA VAL A 484 -6.88 21.45 -1.51
C VAL A 484 -7.21 20.02 -1.89
N ALA A 485 -7.85 19.30 -0.98
CA ALA A 485 -8.32 17.94 -1.13
C ALA A 485 -9.82 17.96 -1.45
N ALA A 486 -10.20 17.72 -2.71
CA ALA A 486 -11.58 17.75 -3.15
C ALA A 486 -12.19 16.34 -3.13
N TYR A 487 -13.21 16.14 -2.29
CA TYR A 487 -13.96 14.89 -2.13
C TYR A 487 -15.30 15.00 -2.83
N VAL A 488 -15.35 14.56 -4.10
CA VAL A 488 -16.55 14.59 -4.95
C VAL A 488 -16.82 13.17 -5.44
N PHE A 489 -17.88 12.54 -4.94
CA PHE A 489 -18.19 11.15 -5.23
C PHE A 489 -19.54 10.97 -5.91
N VAL A 490 -19.65 9.89 -6.70
CA VAL A 490 -20.92 9.38 -7.18
C VAL A 490 -21.80 8.95 -6.00
N ARG A 491 -23.04 9.44 -5.95
CA ARG A 491 -24.05 9.05 -4.98
C ARG A 491 -25.35 8.77 -5.69
N SER A 492 -25.88 7.57 -5.49
CA SER A 492 -27.18 7.16 -6.04
C SER A 492 -28.27 8.17 -5.68
N GLY A 493 -29.04 8.59 -6.67
CA GLY A 493 -30.14 9.53 -6.53
C GLY A 493 -29.75 11.00 -6.38
N SER A 494 -28.45 11.36 -6.34
CA SER A 494 -28.02 12.76 -6.20
C SER A 494 -28.14 13.56 -7.49
N GLY A 495 -28.11 12.90 -8.64
CA GLY A 495 -28.22 13.51 -9.97
C GLY A 495 -27.07 14.44 -10.36
N ARG A 496 -26.00 14.56 -9.55
CA ARG A 496 -24.86 15.45 -9.80
C ARG A 496 -23.55 14.87 -9.24
N ILE A 497 -22.46 15.20 -9.94
CA ILE A 497 -21.07 14.85 -9.54
C ILE A 497 -20.14 16.05 -9.69
N ARG A 498 -20.61 17.24 -9.38
CA ARG A 498 -19.86 18.49 -9.52
C ARG A 498 -19.63 19.14 -8.16
N LEU A 499 -18.56 19.92 -8.08
CA LEU A 499 -18.35 20.77 -6.92
C LEU A 499 -19.56 21.71 -6.71
N PRO A 500 -20.03 21.90 -5.48
CA PRO A 500 -20.98 22.96 -5.16
C PRO A 500 -20.50 24.31 -5.67
N GLU A 501 -21.42 25.19 -6.08
CA GLU A 501 -21.06 26.49 -6.66
C GLU A 501 -20.19 27.35 -5.73
N ALA A 502 -20.49 27.33 -4.43
CA ALA A 502 -19.69 28.03 -3.43
C ALA A 502 -18.24 27.51 -3.34
N HIS A 503 -18.04 26.19 -3.48
CA HIS A 503 -16.71 25.59 -3.51
C HIS A 503 -15.93 26.00 -4.77
N ARG A 504 -16.60 26.11 -5.91
CA ARG A 504 -15.99 26.56 -7.17
C ARG A 504 -15.53 28.01 -7.07
N ALA A 505 -16.42 28.90 -6.62
CA ALA A 505 -16.11 30.31 -6.42
C ALA A 505 -14.97 30.51 -5.40
N PHE A 506 -14.95 29.72 -4.34
CA PHE A 506 -13.87 29.71 -3.36
C PHE A 506 -12.53 29.31 -3.99
N LEU A 507 -12.49 28.21 -4.76
CA LEU A 507 -11.26 27.75 -5.42
C LEU A 507 -10.70 28.78 -6.39
N ASP A 508 -11.54 29.38 -7.22
CA ASP A 508 -11.14 30.43 -8.15
C ASP A 508 -10.57 31.64 -7.39
N SER A 509 -11.21 32.04 -6.28
CA SER A 509 -10.74 33.15 -5.43
C SER A 509 -9.41 32.81 -4.74
N LEU A 510 -9.23 31.56 -4.29
CA LEU A 510 -8.01 31.10 -3.66
C LEU A 510 -6.82 31.09 -4.64
N ILE A 511 -7.04 30.57 -5.86
CA ILE A 511 -6.00 30.55 -6.90
C ILE A 511 -5.63 31.98 -7.32
N ALA A 512 -6.60 32.88 -7.41
CA ALA A 512 -6.37 34.30 -7.76
C ALA A 512 -5.50 35.06 -6.74
N GLN A 513 -5.29 34.52 -5.51
CA GLN A 513 -4.36 35.13 -4.54
C GLN A 513 -2.88 35.01 -4.94
N GLY A 514 -2.56 34.24 -6.00
CA GLY A 514 -1.19 34.10 -6.53
C GLY A 514 -0.27 33.19 -5.71
N LYS A 515 -0.77 32.51 -4.66
CA LYS A 515 -0.01 31.48 -3.93
C LYS A 515 -0.13 30.14 -4.62
N PRO A 516 0.90 29.26 -4.51
CA PRO A 516 0.82 27.93 -5.06
C PRO A 516 -0.35 27.14 -4.44
N VAL A 517 -1.25 26.62 -5.28
CA VAL A 517 -2.34 25.75 -4.88
C VAL A 517 -2.12 24.38 -5.51
N VAL A 518 -2.08 23.34 -4.69
CA VAL A 518 -2.09 21.93 -5.12
C VAL A 518 -3.51 21.42 -4.95
N LEU A 519 -4.18 21.10 -6.05
CA LEU A 519 -5.53 20.53 -6.05
C LEU A 519 -5.43 19.02 -6.22
N ILE A 520 -6.05 18.25 -5.33
CA ILE A 520 -6.14 16.80 -5.38
C ILE A 520 -7.60 16.38 -5.53
N ALA A 521 -7.95 15.69 -6.60
CA ALA A 521 -9.28 15.14 -6.81
C ALA A 521 -9.36 13.71 -6.22
N PHE A 522 -9.91 13.60 -5.01
CA PHE A 522 -10.29 12.32 -4.39
C PHE A 522 -11.71 11.94 -4.84
N GLY A 523 -11.82 11.23 -5.95
CA GLY A 523 -13.09 10.86 -6.58
C GLY A 523 -13.16 11.38 -8.01
N ASN A 524 -14.12 12.20 -8.32
CA ASN A 524 -14.39 12.71 -9.67
C ASN A 524 -13.17 13.42 -10.30
N PRO A 525 -12.59 12.89 -11.39
CA PRO A 525 -11.43 13.49 -12.05
C PRO A 525 -11.75 14.76 -12.84
N TYR A 526 -13.00 15.06 -13.07
CA TYR A 526 -13.46 16.21 -13.89
C TYR A 526 -13.60 17.52 -13.10
N VAL A 527 -13.22 17.54 -11.83
CA VAL A 527 -13.33 18.71 -10.94
C VAL A 527 -12.70 19.97 -11.55
N ILE A 528 -11.59 19.83 -12.28
CA ILE A 528 -10.90 20.95 -12.91
C ILE A 528 -11.75 21.67 -13.98
N MET A 529 -12.71 20.97 -14.60
CA MET A 529 -13.64 21.57 -15.59
C MET A 529 -14.60 22.60 -14.97
N ASP A 530 -14.74 22.56 -13.64
CA ASP A 530 -15.60 23.48 -12.91
C ASP A 530 -14.91 24.82 -12.58
N LEU A 531 -13.59 24.95 -12.84
CA LEU A 531 -12.76 26.09 -12.44
C LEU A 531 -12.49 27.05 -13.62
N LYS A 532 -12.47 28.34 -13.33
CA LYS A 532 -12.05 29.40 -14.26
C LYS A 532 -10.52 29.60 -14.23
N SER A 533 -9.90 29.34 -13.08
CA SER A 533 -8.47 29.47 -12.82
C SER A 533 -7.83 28.10 -12.63
N GLN A 534 -6.55 27.96 -12.99
CA GLN A 534 -5.85 26.67 -12.87
C GLN A 534 -4.94 26.64 -11.68
N PRO A 535 -4.92 25.53 -10.88
CA PRO A 535 -4.00 25.36 -9.76
C PRO A 535 -2.56 25.17 -10.26
N ALA A 536 -1.57 25.45 -9.41
CA ALA A 536 -0.16 25.21 -9.72
C ALA A 536 0.14 23.72 -9.94
N ALA A 537 -0.53 22.82 -9.20
CA ALA A 537 -0.46 21.39 -9.45
C ALA A 537 -1.85 20.77 -9.38
N TYR A 538 -2.11 19.78 -10.26
CA TYR A 538 -3.36 19.03 -10.29
C TYR A 538 -3.06 17.52 -10.25
N VAL A 539 -3.54 16.87 -9.19
CA VAL A 539 -3.40 15.44 -8.94
C VAL A 539 -4.77 14.78 -8.98
N VAL A 540 -4.89 13.68 -9.71
CA VAL A 540 -6.10 12.85 -9.71
C VAL A 540 -5.81 11.55 -8.99
N ALA A 541 -6.58 11.27 -7.95
CA ALA A 541 -6.46 10.09 -7.09
C ALA A 541 -7.63 9.10 -7.25
N TYR A 542 -8.69 9.48 -7.96
CA TYR A 542 -9.88 8.68 -8.32
C TYR A 542 -10.67 8.07 -7.16
N SER A 543 -10.12 8.01 -5.96
CA SER A 543 -10.70 7.33 -4.80
C SER A 543 -10.38 8.09 -3.51
N GLY A 544 -11.25 7.98 -2.50
CA GLY A 544 -11.08 8.61 -1.20
C GLY A 544 -10.78 7.62 -0.06
N GLY A 545 -10.46 6.37 -0.35
CA GLY A 545 -10.09 5.38 0.65
C GLY A 545 -8.76 5.70 1.35
N GLU A 546 -8.54 5.10 2.51
CA GLU A 546 -7.32 5.34 3.32
C GLU A 546 -6.02 5.06 2.56
N SER A 547 -5.97 3.96 1.77
CA SER A 547 -4.82 3.63 0.94
C SER A 547 -4.49 4.74 -0.07
N THR A 548 -5.52 5.33 -0.70
CA THR A 548 -5.36 6.41 -1.68
C THR A 548 -4.92 7.72 -1.01
N GLN A 549 -5.52 8.08 0.13
CA GLN A 549 -5.13 9.28 0.87
C GLN A 549 -3.68 9.18 1.40
N ARG A 550 -3.27 8.01 1.88
CA ARG A 550 -1.89 7.72 2.28
C ARG A 550 -0.93 7.79 1.09
N ALA A 551 -1.27 7.18 -0.05
CA ALA A 551 -0.45 7.23 -1.25
C ALA A 551 -0.28 8.68 -1.75
N ALA A 552 -1.36 9.47 -1.78
CA ALA A 552 -1.31 10.87 -2.18
C ALA A 552 -0.42 11.69 -1.23
N SER A 553 -0.57 11.53 0.10
CA SER A 553 0.32 12.21 1.05
C SER A 553 1.79 11.83 0.85
N GLN A 554 2.08 10.55 0.63
CA GLN A 554 3.45 10.09 0.33
C GLN A 554 4.00 10.71 -0.95
N ALA A 555 3.21 10.75 -2.02
CA ALA A 555 3.64 11.28 -3.32
C ALA A 555 3.89 12.78 -3.28
N LEU A 556 3.09 13.55 -2.54
CA LEU A 556 3.31 14.99 -2.35
C LEU A 556 4.71 15.30 -1.79
N PHE A 557 5.28 14.43 -0.95
CA PHE A 557 6.59 14.59 -0.30
C PHE A 557 7.66 13.66 -0.87
N GLY A 558 7.48 13.15 -2.09
CA GLY A 558 8.48 12.34 -2.79
C GLY A 558 8.73 10.95 -2.18
N GLN A 559 7.85 10.48 -1.29
CA GLN A 559 7.87 9.12 -0.73
C GLN A 559 7.15 8.09 -1.60
N ALA A 560 6.43 8.53 -2.64
CA ALA A 560 5.85 7.69 -3.68
C ALA A 560 6.01 8.38 -5.02
N GLU A 561 5.99 7.59 -6.08
CA GLU A 561 6.03 8.09 -7.45
C GLU A 561 4.66 8.60 -7.91
N PHE A 562 4.65 9.47 -8.91
CA PHE A 562 3.49 9.71 -9.76
C PHE A 562 3.76 8.96 -11.07
N SER A 563 3.01 7.91 -11.36
CA SER A 563 3.19 7.05 -12.54
C SER A 563 1.88 6.73 -13.26
N GLY A 564 0.73 7.03 -12.65
CA GLY A 564 -0.59 6.80 -13.22
C GLY A 564 -0.81 7.59 -14.50
N LYS A 565 -1.54 6.99 -15.43
CA LYS A 565 -1.97 7.64 -16.69
C LYS A 565 -3.48 7.79 -16.70
N LEU A 566 -3.96 8.95 -17.18
CA LEU A 566 -5.37 9.26 -17.21
C LEU A 566 -6.13 8.25 -18.09
N PRO A 567 -7.09 7.46 -17.58
CA PRO A 567 -7.80 6.47 -18.38
C PRO A 567 -9.02 7.04 -19.11
N ILE A 568 -9.21 8.34 -19.02
CA ILE A 568 -10.30 9.12 -19.60
C ILE A 568 -9.77 10.42 -20.19
N THR A 569 -10.57 11.07 -21.03
CA THR A 569 -10.34 12.43 -21.50
C THR A 569 -11.06 13.43 -20.59
N ILE A 570 -10.38 14.50 -20.19
CA ILE A 570 -10.99 15.66 -19.51
C ILE A 570 -11.14 16.75 -20.58
N PRO A 571 -12.33 16.96 -21.15
CA PRO A 571 -12.53 17.85 -22.29
C PRO A 571 -12.02 19.26 -22.03
N GLY A 572 -11.23 19.78 -22.99
CA GLY A 572 -10.63 21.10 -22.91
C GLY A 572 -9.37 21.23 -22.06
N TYR A 573 -8.96 20.15 -21.32
CA TYR A 573 -7.83 20.19 -20.41
C TYR A 573 -6.80 19.10 -20.68
N PHE A 574 -7.17 17.81 -20.64
CA PHE A 574 -6.24 16.69 -20.70
C PHE A 574 -6.81 15.55 -21.55
N ARG A 575 -5.92 14.81 -22.21
CA ARG A 575 -6.27 13.66 -23.04
C ARG A 575 -6.06 12.36 -22.26
N ARG A 576 -6.77 11.32 -22.65
CA ARG A 576 -6.47 9.96 -22.22
C ARG A 576 -4.99 9.64 -22.46
N GLY A 577 -4.33 9.06 -21.45
CA GLY A 577 -2.89 8.76 -21.48
C GLY A 577 -2.00 9.84 -20.88
N ASP A 578 -2.53 11.05 -20.64
CA ASP A 578 -1.75 12.10 -19.98
C ASP A 578 -1.41 11.72 -18.54
N GLY A 579 -0.25 12.20 -18.09
CA GLY A 579 0.27 12.00 -16.74
C GLY A 579 1.75 12.31 -16.70
N LEU A 580 2.16 13.23 -15.84
CA LEU A 580 3.55 13.57 -15.57
C LEU A 580 4.16 12.52 -14.65
N GLU A 581 5.39 12.11 -14.92
CA GLU A 581 6.12 11.15 -14.11
C GLU A 581 7.05 11.86 -13.14
N LEU A 582 6.91 11.57 -11.87
CA LEU A 582 7.86 11.98 -10.83
C LEU A 582 8.28 10.74 -10.05
N PRO A 583 9.59 10.46 -9.94
CA PRO A 583 10.08 9.30 -9.22
C PRO A 583 9.95 9.47 -7.70
N GLN A 584 9.92 8.36 -6.98
CA GLN A 584 10.16 8.34 -5.54
C GLN A 584 11.62 8.78 -5.26
N VAL A 585 11.82 9.70 -4.31
CA VAL A 585 13.14 10.29 -4.03
C VAL A 585 13.59 10.09 -2.58
N VAL A 586 12.69 9.70 -1.67
CA VAL A 586 13.00 9.40 -0.27
C VAL A 586 12.31 8.11 0.17
N PRO A 587 12.80 7.41 1.22
CA PRO A 587 12.20 6.14 1.63
C PRO A 587 10.78 6.35 2.16
N ARG A 588 9.87 5.42 1.79
CA ARG A 588 8.50 5.39 2.29
C ARG A 588 8.32 4.32 3.37
N ARG A 589 7.26 4.46 4.15
CA ARG A 589 6.73 3.35 4.96
C ARG A 589 5.88 2.45 4.07
N ALA A 590 6.08 1.14 4.17
CA ALA A 590 5.39 0.17 3.32
C ALA A 590 5.07 -1.12 4.08
N TYR A 591 4.11 -1.88 3.57
CA TYR A 591 3.93 -3.26 3.99
C TYR A 591 5.10 -4.12 3.46
N PRO A 592 5.55 -5.13 4.19
CA PRO A 592 6.62 -6.04 3.75
C PRO A 592 6.35 -6.67 2.37
N GLU A 593 5.11 -7.01 2.09
CA GLU A 593 4.68 -7.61 0.83
C GLU A 593 4.92 -6.71 -0.39
N GLU A 594 4.90 -5.39 -0.21
CA GLU A 594 5.15 -4.43 -1.29
C GLU A 594 6.60 -4.47 -1.80
N VAL A 595 7.50 -5.02 -1.01
CA VAL A 595 8.92 -5.18 -1.36
C VAL A 595 9.38 -6.64 -1.33
N GLY A 596 8.47 -7.57 -1.59
CA GLY A 596 8.76 -9.00 -1.71
C GLY A 596 9.22 -9.65 -0.39
N MET A 597 8.61 -9.28 0.72
CA MET A 597 8.81 -9.90 2.04
C MET A 597 7.47 -10.35 2.62
N ARG A 598 7.49 -11.22 3.64
CA ARG A 598 6.28 -11.68 4.37
C ARG A 598 6.18 -11.04 5.74
N SER A 599 5.07 -10.37 6.01
CA SER A 599 4.76 -9.82 7.34
C SER A 599 4.75 -10.88 8.43
N GLU A 600 4.18 -12.04 8.16
CA GLU A 600 4.10 -13.18 9.10
C GLU A 600 5.47 -13.60 9.63
N GLN A 601 6.48 -13.63 8.76
CA GLN A 601 7.84 -13.96 9.14
C GLN A 601 8.49 -12.82 9.94
N LEU A 602 8.22 -11.57 9.57
CA LEU A 602 8.76 -10.41 10.29
C LEU A 602 8.16 -10.24 11.68
N TYR A 603 6.94 -10.71 11.97
CA TYR A 603 6.37 -10.70 13.32
C TYR A 603 7.19 -11.54 14.31
N ARG A 604 8.02 -12.47 13.82
CA ARG A 604 8.95 -13.22 14.67
C ARG A 604 10.07 -12.35 15.25
N VAL A 605 10.32 -11.17 14.67
CA VAL A 605 11.24 -10.16 15.23
C VAL A 605 10.70 -9.68 16.59
N ASP A 606 9.39 -9.51 16.75
CA ASP A 606 8.77 -9.17 18.03
C ASP A 606 9.13 -10.22 19.09
N SER A 607 8.91 -11.50 18.79
CA SER A 607 9.18 -12.61 19.69
C SER A 607 10.65 -12.71 20.07
N LEU A 608 11.57 -12.50 19.11
CA LEU A 608 13.03 -12.51 19.34
C LEU A 608 13.43 -11.41 20.33
N LEU A 609 12.99 -10.18 20.09
CA LEU A 609 13.42 -9.03 20.89
C LEU A 609 12.77 -9.01 22.28
N GLU A 610 11.51 -9.38 22.37
CA GLU A 610 10.84 -9.55 23.67
C GLU A 610 11.49 -10.67 24.51
N ALA A 611 11.89 -11.78 23.87
CA ALA A 611 12.62 -12.83 24.57
C ALA A 611 14.00 -12.35 25.04
N ALA A 612 14.73 -11.58 24.22
CA ALA A 612 16.02 -10.99 24.59
C ALA A 612 15.90 -10.03 25.78
N ILE A 613 14.83 -9.20 25.82
CA ILE A 613 14.54 -8.32 26.96
C ILE A 613 14.22 -9.12 28.21
N ARG A 614 13.35 -10.15 28.11
CA ARG A 614 13.05 -11.05 29.26
C ARG A 614 14.30 -11.77 29.79
N GLN A 615 15.25 -12.12 28.91
CA GLN A 615 16.54 -12.71 29.26
C GLN A 615 17.56 -11.66 29.73
N GLN A 616 17.18 -10.41 29.83
CA GLN A 616 18.05 -9.29 30.21
C GLN A 616 19.30 -9.16 29.32
N ALA A 617 19.13 -9.36 28.02
CA ALA A 617 20.20 -9.04 27.04
C ALA A 617 20.38 -7.52 26.90
N PHE A 618 19.31 -6.76 27.06
CA PHE A 618 19.23 -5.29 27.13
C PHE A 618 17.85 -4.89 27.69
N PRO A 619 17.71 -3.71 28.30
CA PRO A 619 16.42 -3.20 28.78
C PRO A 619 15.44 -2.86 27.65
N GLY A 620 15.98 -2.37 26.54
CA GLY A 620 15.19 -1.99 25.40
C GLY A 620 15.96 -1.92 24.10
N ALA A 621 15.22 -1.86 22.98
CA ALA A 621 15.78 -1.81 21.63
C ALA A 621 14.90 -0.99 20.69
N ALA A 622 15.52 -0.36 19.68
CA ALA A 622 14.83 0.16 18.51
C ALA A 622 15.36 -0.51 17.25
N VAL A 623 14.45 -0.93 16.36
CA VAL A 623 14.79 -1.64 15.12
C VAL A 623 14.23 -0.91 13.93
N ALA A 624 15.06 -0.78 12.88
CA ALA A 624 14.61 -0.40 11.55
C ALA A 624 15.04 -1.46 10.52
N ILE A 625 14.12 -1.90 9.68
CA ILE A 625 14.37 -2.82 8.56
C ILE A 625 13.82 -2.15 7.31
N GLY A 626 14.64 -2.08 6.28
CA GLY A 626 14.22 -1.57 4.98
C GLY A 626 14.69 -2.46 3.85
N ARG A 627 13.92 -2.46 2.77
CA ARG A 627 14.24 -3.18 1.54
C ARG A 627 13.84 -2.36 0.31
N GLY A 628 14.72 -2.33 -0.71
CA GLY A 628 14.51 -1.49 -1.87
C GLY A 628 14.30 -0.02 -1.44
N GLN A 629 13.23 0.57 -1.85
CA GLN A 629 12.91 1.98 -1.56
C GLN A 629 11.96 2.16 -0.35
N ALA A 630 11.86 1.16 0.55
CA ALA A 630 10.90 1.20 1.64
C ALA A 630 11.47 0.79 3.00
N ILE A 631 10.93 1.38 4.06
CA ILE A 631 11.10 0.94 5.45
C ILE A 631 9.87 0.10 5.78
N VAL A 632 10.08 -1.20 6.01
CA VAL A 632 9.02 -2.18 6.27
C VAL A 632 8.81 -2.47 7.75
N TRP A 633 9.81 -2.14 8.58
CA TRP A 633 9.75 -2.33 10.03
C TRP A 633 10.45 -1.16 10.71
N LEU A 634 9.76 -0.52 11.65
CA LEU A 634 10.35 0.54 12.48
C LEU A 634 9.60 0.56 13.81
N LYS A 635 10.22 -0.04 14.84
CA LYS A 635 9.55 -0.32 16.11
C LYS A 635 10.52 -0.24 17.29
N GLY A 636 10.01 0.24 18.43
CA GLY A 636 10.69 0.21 19.71
C GLY A 636 10.18 -0.94 20.58
N TYR A 637 11.04 -1.47 21.46
CA TYR A 637 10.79 -2.59 22.36
C TYR A 637 11.34 -2.30 23.74
N GLY A 638 10.63 -2.73 24.79
CA GLY A 638 11.09 -2.58 26.18
C GLY A 638 11.10 -1.13 26.65
N HIS A 639 12.00 -0.85 27.57
CA HIS A 639 12.06 0.41 28.33
C HIS A 639 13.50 0.97 28.36
N TYR A 640 13.63 2.21 28.80
CA TYR A 640 14.92 2.88 28.94
C TYR A 640 15.86 2.17 29.93
N THR A 641 15.29 1.62 30.99
CA THR A 641 15.99 0.77 31.97
C THR A 641 15.10 -0.44 32.33
N TYR A 642 15.60 -1.40 33.10
CA TYR A 642 14.82 -2.54 33.57
C TYR A 642 13.70 -2.14 34.56
N HIS A 643 13.71 -0.94 35.09
CA HIS A 643 12.77 -0.45 36.10
C HIS A 643 12.03 0.85 35.70
N ALA A 644 12.34 1.42 34.53
CA ALA A 644 11.69 2.65 34.07
C ALA A 644 10.35 2.37 33.38
N ASP A 645 9.38 3.23 33.57
CA ASP A 645 8.10 3.19 32.83
C ASP A 645 8.25 3.72 31.40
N GLN A 646 9.29 4.50 31.14
CA GLN A 646 9.52 5.10 29.84
C GLN A 646 9.88 4.06 28.79
N ARG A 647 9.02 3.93 27.77
CA ARG A 647 9.18 2.95 26.69
C ARG A 647 10.13 3.45 25.63
N ILE A 648 10.86 2.51 25.03
CA ILE A 648 11.63 2.76 23.80
C ILE A 648 10.65 2.93 22.63
N THR A 649 10.89 3.97 21.84
CA THR A 649 10.21 4.27 20.58
C THR A 649 11.22 4.35 19.44
N PRO A 650 10.78 4.36 18.18
CA PRO A 650 11.68 4.61 17.05
C PRO A 650 12.39 5.96 17.08
N GLN A 651 11.91 6.91 17.87
CA GLN A 651 12.45 8.26 18.08
C GLN A 651 13.38 8.35 19.30
N SER A 652 13.51 7.30 20.09
CA SER A 652 14.45 7.22 21.20
C SER A 652 15.89 7.36 20.70
N ILE A 653 16.67 8.19 21.35
CA ILE A 653 18.04 8.54 20.94
C ILE A 653 19.03 7.63 21.66
N PHE A 654 19.88 6.96 20.92
CA PHE A 654 20.89 6.03 21.45
C PHE A 654 22.30 6.55 21.21
N ASP A 655 23.21 6.28 22.14
CA ASP A 655 24.64 6.38 21.90
C ASP A 655 25.05 5.29 20.91
N LEU A 656 25.53 5.69 19.77
CA LEU A 656 25.88 4.81 18.65
C LEU A 656 27.23 4.12 18.79
N ALA A 657 28.07 4.60 19.72
CA ALA A 657 29.44 4.14 19.89
C ALA A 657 30.20 4.09 18.54
N SER A 658 30.78 2.96 18.18
CA SER A 658 31.59 2.80 16.97
C SER A 658 30.85 2.95 15.63
N LEU A 659 29.52 3.02 15.60
CA LEU A 659 28.82 3.43 14.37
C LEU A 659 29.19 4.87 13.96
N THR A 660 29.73 5.69 14.87
CA THR A 660 30.33 7.00 14.58
C THR A 660 31.36 6.90 13.46
N LYS A 661 32.18 5.82 13.46
CA LYS A 661 33.22 5.61 12.45
C LYS A 661 32.66 5.57 11.02
N VAL A 662 31.53 4.90 10.82
CA VAL A 662 30.96 4.72 9.48
C VAL A 662 30.02 5.88 9.12
N VAL A 663 29.20 6.33 10.06
CA VAL A 663 28.21 7.38 9.78
C VAL A 663 28.86 8.77 9.61
N VAL A 664 29.92 9.04 10.37
CA VAL A 664 30.60 10.34 10.33
C VAL A 664 31.94 10.27 9.65
N THR A 665 32.93 9.61 10.27
CA THR A 665 34.33 9.71 9.88
C THR A 665 34.58 9.16 8.49
N THR A 666 34.08 7.97 8.22
CA THR A 666 34.21 7.35 6.89
C THR A 666 33.40 8.12 5.84
N THR A 667 32.19 8.55 6.14
CA THR A 667 31.36 9.33 5.20
C THR A 667 32.03 10.68 4.87
N ALA A 668 32.60 11.38 5.85
CA ALA A 668 33.37 12.60 5.60
C ALA A 668 34.62 12.30 4.73
N ALA A 669 35.32 11.20 5.01
CA ALA A 669 36.45 10.79 4.19
C ALA A 669 36.03 10.49 2.73
N MET A 670 34.87 9.84 2.52
CA MET A 670 34.30 9.59 1.17
C MET A 670 34.03 10.92 0.44
N GLN A 671 33.41 11.89 1.11
CA GLN A 671 33.12 13.21 0.52
C GLN A 671 34.41 13.98 0.18
N LEU A 672 35.39 13.96 1.06
CA LEU A 672 36.70 14.62 0.82
C LEU A 672 37.51 13.91 -0.27
N TYR A 673 37.42 12.60 -0.38
CA TYR A 673 37.99 11.84 -1.48
C TYR A 673 37.37 12.23 -2.82
N GLU A 674 36.05 12.28 -2.93
CA GLU A 674 35.34 12.76 -4.13
C GLU A 674 35.68 14.18 -4.53
N ALA A 675 35.92 15.03 -3.52
CA ALA A 675 36.34 16.42 -3.74
C ALA A 675 37.82 16.57 -4.11
N GLY A 676 38.59 15.46 -4.19
CA GLY A 676 40.03 15.47 -4.45
C GLY A 676 40.87 16.10 -3.32
N LYS A 677 40.29 16.31 -2.12
CA LYS A 677 40.94 16.89 -0.95
C LYS A 677 41.62 15.87 -0.06
N LEU A 678 41.21 14.61 -0.13
CA LEU A 678 41.79 13.49 0.60
C LEU A 678 42.26 12.41 -0.39
N ASP A 679 43.53 12.11 -0.38
CA ASP A 679 44.14 11.03 -1.14
C ASP A 679 44.33 9.82 -0.22
N LEU A 680 43.73 8.67 -0.57
CA LEU A 680 43.75 7.47 0.25
C LEU A 680 45.15 6.89 0.41
N ASP A 681 46.01 7.05 -0.56
CA ASP A 681 47.35 6.48 -0.59
C ASP A 681 48.43 7.47 -0.11
N ALA A 682 48.01 8.72 0.19
CA ALA A 682 48.89 9.66 0.80
C ALA A 682 49.24 9.33 2.26
N PRO A 683 50.47 9.56 2.70
CA PRO A 683 50.80 9.39 4.11
C PRO A 683 50.05 10.44 4.97
N VAL A 684 49.65 10.02 6.15
CA VAL A 684 48.90 10.87 7.12
C VAL A 684 49.62 12.19 7.40
N VAL A 685 50.97 12.18 7.45
CA VAL A 685 51.81 13.35 7.69
C VAL A 685 51.63 14.45 6.66
N ARG A 686 51.13 14.15 5.47
CA ARG A 686 50.76 15.15 4.48
C ARG A 686 49.68 16.14 5.00
N TYR A 687 48.79 15.63 5.81
CA TYR A 687 47.65 16.38 6.37
C TYR A 687 47.87 16.75 7.83
N LEU A 688 48.56 15.87 8.60
CA LEU A 688 48.83 16.02 10.02
C LEU A 688 50.32 15.78 10.26
N PRO A 689 51.22 16.77 10.02
CA PRO A 689 52.68 16.60 10.10
C PRO A 689 53.16 16.10 11.48
N GLU A 690 52.50 16.55 12.57
CA GLU A 690 52.81 16.13 13.93
C GLU A 690 52.62 14.64 14.22
N PHE A 691 51.92 13.90 13.35
CA PHE A 691 51.75 12.44 13.45
C PHE A 691 53.04 11.65 13.10
N GLY A 692 53.96 12.26 12.32
CA GLY A 692 55.20 11.64 11.82
C GLY A 692 56.25 11.45 12.91
N GLN A 693 55.96 10.61 13.90
CA GLN A 693 56.84 10.24 14.99
C GLN A 693 56.85 8.72 15.17
N ASN A 694 57.96 8.16 15.71
CA ASN A 694 58.05 6.76 16.13
C ASN A 694 57.66 5.75 15.01
N GLY A 695 58.11 6.00 13.76
CA GLY A 695 57.88 5.10 12.62
C GLY A 695 56.56 5.27 11.89
N LYS A 696 55.77 6.33 12.22
CA LYS A 696 54.44 6.57 11.62
C LYS A 696 54.48 7.40 10.33
N GLU A 697 55.65 7.80 9.83
CA GLU A 697 55.82 8.72 8.69
C GLU A 697 55.20 8.14 7.39
N ARG A 698 55.17 6.82 7.26
CA ARG A 698 54.65 6.13 6.07
C ARG A 698 53.21 5.64 6.17
N VAL A 699 52.59 5.79 7.34
CA VAL A 699 51.21 5.34 7.54
C VAL A 699 50.27 6.15 6.61
N THR A 700 49.48 5.43 5.80
CA THR A 700 48.55 6.05 4.83
C THR A 700 47.15 6.19 5.38
N ILE A 701 46.35 7.08 4.76
CA ILE A 701 44.90 7.21 5.05
C ILE A 701 44.19 5.88 4.84
N ARG A 702 44.51 5.15 3.78
CA ARG A 702 43.96 3.82 3.50
C ARG A 702 44.20 2.84 4.65
N GLN A 703 45.39 2.86 5.24
CA GLN A 703 45.75 2.00 6.38
C GLN A 703 45.00 2.39 7.66
N LEU A 704 44.72 3.67 7.88
CA LEU A 704 43.84 4.09 9.00
C LEU A 704 42.44 3.51 8.83
N LEU A 705 41.84 3.67 7.63
CA LEU A 705 40.49 3.21 7.30
C LEU A 705 40.35 1.67 7.33
N SER A 706 41.37 0.93 6.90
CA SER A 706 41.37 -0.54 6.89
C SER A 706 41.85 -1.16 8.19
N HIS A 707 42.19 -0.37 9.20
CA HIS A 707 42.76 -0.81 10.46
C HIS A 707 44.09 -1.62 10.32
N THR A 708 44.89 -1.28 9.32
CA THR A 708 46.20 -1.90 9.03
C THR A 708 47.38 -0.96 9.33
N ALA A 709 47.12 0.15 10.02
CA ALA A 709 48.11 1.19 10.30
C ALA A 709 49.18 0.83 11.32
N GLY A 710 49.04 -0.28 12.02
CA GLY A 710 49.97 -0.66 13.09
C GLY A 710 49.75 0.04 14.43
N LEU A 711 48.71 0.85 14.56
CA LEU A 711 48.34 1.52 15.80
C LEU A 711 47.71 0.59 16.82
N ALA A 712 47.90 0.85 18.11
CA ALA A 712 47.23 0.13 19.18
C ALA A 712 45.70 0.19 19.03
N PRO A 713 44.94 -0.83 19.49
CA PRO A 713 43.48 -0.82 19.45
C PRO A 713 42.87 0.37 20.19
N PHE A 714 43.31 0.59 21.41
CA PHE A 714 42.89 1.69 22.29
C PHE A 714 43.86 1.81 23.44
N HIS A 715 43.83 2.92 24.16
CA HIS A 715 44.47 3.07 25.47
C HIS A 715 43.41 3.49 26.51
N PRO A 716 43.49 2.93 27.73
CA PRO A 716 42.61 3.32 28.83
C PRO A 716 43.08 4.64 29.48
N PHE A 717 43.05 5.74 28.76
CA PHE A 717 43.61 7.04 29.16
C PHE A 717 43.13 7.47 30.54
N HIS A 718 41.88 7.29 30.88
CA HIS A 718 41.32 7.55 32.20
C HIS A 718 42.01 6.82 33.34
N ARG A 719 42.45 5.55 33.10
CA ARG A 719 43.21 4.73 34.08
C ARG A 719 44.67 5.12 34.11
N MET A 720 45.20 5.73 33.05
CA MET A 720 46.57 6.25 32.96
C MET A 720 46.68 7.63 33.55
N GLY A 721 45.58 8.23 34.07
CA GLY A 721 45.57 9.57 34.60
C GLY A 721 45.59 10.68 33.52
N ILE A 722 45.41 10.30 32.27
CA ILE A 722 45.38 11.24 31.12
C ILE A 722 43.93 11.67 30.92
N ILE A 723 43.53 12.81 31.46
CA ILE A 723 42.15 13.28 31.55
C ILE A 723 41.88 14.60 30.84
N SER A 724 42.82 15.10 30.02
CA SER A 724 42.61 16.26 29.18
C SER A 724 42.74 15.95 27.69
N ALA A 725 41.98 16.62 26.86
CA ALA A 725 41.97 16.40 25.40
C ALA A 725 43.36 16.58 24.78
N GLU A 726 44.11 17.61 25.23
CA GLU A 726 45.45 17.85 24.72
C GLU A 726 46.41 16.73 25.14
N ALA A 727 46.37 16.25 26.39
CA ALA A 727 47.20 15.12 26.84
C ALA A 727 46.89 13.82 26.08
N VAL A 728 45.63 13.55 25.81
CA VAL A 728 45.20 12.40 24.95
C VAL A 728 45.76 12.58 23.53
N ARG A 729 45.68 13.77 22.96
CA ARG A 729 46.20 14.05 21.63
C ARG A 729 47.71 13.81 21.58
N GLN A 730 48.46 14.34 22.53
CA GLN A 730 49.91 14.16 22.60
C GLN A 730 50.29 12.70 22.81
N ALA A 731 49.57 11.96 23.65
CA ALA A 731 49.79 10.52 23.86
C ALA A 731 49.59 9.70 22.56
N ILE A 732 48.55 9.99 21.78
CA ILE A 732 48.30 9.27 20.50
C ILE A 732 49.36 9.67 19.45
N LEU A 733 49.74 10.95 19.36
CA LEU A 733 50.75 11.40 18.41
C LEU A 733 52.14 10.85 18.72
N SER A 734 52.49 10.61 19.99
CA SER A 734 53.75 10.05 20.41
C SER A 734 53.74 8.54 20.58
N ASP A 735 52.62 7.88 20.34
CA ASP A 735 52.48 6.41 20.44
C ASP A 735 53.37 5.69 19.43
N THR A 736 53.77 4.42 19.75
CA THR A 736 54.55 3.57 18.87
C THR A 736 53.69 2.59 18.12
N LEU A 737 54.14 2.13 16.95
CA LEU A 737 53.46 1.07 16.19
C LEU A 737 53.70 -0.27 16.90
N ILE A 738 52.62 -1.10 16.94
CA ILE A 738 52.65 -2.43 17.54
C ILE A 738 52.93 -3.53 16.50
N TYR A 739 52.86 -3.20 15.21
CA TYR A 739 53.26 -3.99 14.05
C TYR A 739 53.53 -3.05 12.86
N GLU A 740 54.24 -3.57 11.83
CA GLU A 740 54.55 -2.81 10.61
C GLU A 740 53.27 -2.52 9.83
N PRO A 741 53.04 -1.25 9.41
CA PRO A 741 51.87 -0.85 8.61
C PRO A 741 51.67 -1.71 7.36
N GLY A 742 50.45 -2.19 7.16
CA GLY A 742 50.05 -3.02 6.03
C GLY A 742 50.20 -4.53 6.21
N THR A 743 50.87 -4.99 7.28
CA THR A 743 51.19 -6.43 7.48
C THR A 743 50.11 -7.21 8.22
N GLN A 744 49.32 -6.54 9.06
CA GLN A 744 48.25 -7.14 9.87
C GLN A 744 47.07 -6.18 9.94
N SER A 745 45.86 -6.71 10.21
CA SER A 745 44.69 -5.90 10.57
C SER A 745 44.35 -6.05 12.03
N ARG A 746 44.32 -4.95 12.75
CA ARG A 746 43.89 -4.89 14.14
C ARG A 746 43.00 -3.66 14.35
N TYR A 747 41.76 -3.91 14.67
CA TYR A 747 40.77 -2.81 14.93
C TYR A 747 41.37 -1.78 15.89
N SER A 748 41.37 -0.50 15.47
CA SER A 748 41.97 0.58 16.25
C SER A 748 41.03 1.80 16.30
N ASP A 749 40.68 2.18 17.52
CA ASP A 749 39.99 3.45 17.79
C ASP A 749 40.95 4.64 17.56
N LEU A 750 42.22 4.46 17.87
CA LEU A 750 43.25 5.52 17.73
C LEU A 750 43.39 5.95 16.25
N GLY A 751 43.32 4.98 15.29
CA GLY A 751 43.37 5.30 13.87
C GLY A 751 42.24 6.19 13.42
N MET A 752 41.04 5.92 13.93
CA MET A 752 39.86 6.71 13.59
C MET A 752 39.82 8.08 14.28
N ILE A 753 40.39 8.20 15.49
CA ILE A 753 40.63 9.52 16.15
C ILE A 753 41.55 10.36 15.28
N VAL A 754 42.66 9.81 14.82
CA VAL A 754 43.64 10.51 13.94
C VAL A 754 42.96 10.90 12.63
N LEU A 755 42.17 10.03 12.01
CA LEU A 755 41.44 10.38 10.78
C LEU A 755 40.42 11.52 11.03
N GLY A 756 39.79 11.56 12.19
CA GLY A 756 38.93 12.67 12.61
C GLY A 756 39.72 14.03 12.60
N TRP A 757 40.92 14.05 13.17
CA TRP A 757 41.79 15.24 13.15
C TRP A 757 42.25 15.60 11.74
N VAL A 758 42.51 14.60 10.88
CA VAL A 758 42.83 14.85 9.47
C VAL A 758 41.66 15.54 8.75
N ILE A 759 40.44 15.10 9.00
CA ILE A 759 39.22 15.69 8.43
C ILE A 759 39.10 17.16 8.91
N GLU A 760 39.22 17.40 10.20
CA GLU A 760 39.19 18.77 10.77
C GLU A 760 40.27 19.67 10.17
N ARG A 761 41.50 19.17 9.99
CA ARG A 761 42.60 19.90 9.37
C ARG A 761 42.33 20.25 7.90
N ILE A 762 41.76 19.34 7.12
CA ILE A 762 41.45 19.58 5.70
C ILE A 762 40.29 20.58 5.56
N THR A 763 39.27 20.45 6.40
CA THR A 763 38.04 21.24 6.31
C THR A 763 38.11 22.60 7.02
N GLY A 764 39.00 22.74 8.01
CA GLY A 764 39.03 23.89 8.89
C GLY A 764 37.86 23.97 9.86
N GLN A 765 37.06 22.92 9.99
CA GLN A 765 35.86 22.86 10.81
C GLN A 765 35.98 21.71 11.84
N PRO A 766 35.44 21.89 13.07
CA PRO A 766 35.23 20.77 13.99
C PRO A 766 34.39 19.65 13.37
N LEU A 767 34.71 18.40 13.73
CA LEU A 767 34.08 17.21 13.13
C LEU A 767 32.53 17.16 13.28
N ASP A 768 32.01 17.61 14.42
CA ASP A 768 30.58 17.71 14.69
C ASP A 768 29.88 18.77 13.81
N GLN A 769 30.51 19.90 13.56
CA GLN A 769 29.97 20.94 12.67
C GLN A 769 29.99 20.49 11.22
N TYR A 770 31.11 19.88 10.77
CA TYR A 770 31.17 19.28 9.43
C TYR A 770 30.07 18.22 9.23
N ALA A 771 29.92 17.33 10.20
CA ALA A 771 28.90 16.26 10.12
C ALA A 771 27.47 16.83 10.06
N GLU A 772 27.16 17.85 10.88
CA GLU A 772 25.85 18.50 10.85
C GLU A 772 25.56 19.14 9.49
N GLU A 773 26.51 19.90 8.95
CA GLU A 773 26.30 20.67 7.73
C GLU A 773 26.33 19.80 6.46
N HIS A 774 27.21 18.81 6.41
CA HIS A 774 27.51 18.05 5.21
C HIS A 774 26.95 16.62 5.21
N ILE A 775 26.51 16.08 6.36
CA ILE A 775 25.96 14.73 6.46
C ILE A 775 24.53 14.76 6.99
N PHE A 776 24.30 15.21 8.22
CA PHE A 776 23.01 15.04 8.87
C PHE A 776 21.91 15.89 8.24
N ARG A 777 22.17 17.17 8.05
CA ARG A 777 21.19 18.10 7.45
C ARG A 777 20.83 17.71 6.00
N PRO A 778 21.79 17.40 5.10
CA PRO A 778 21.46 16.96 3.75
C PRO A 778 20.69 15.64 3.69
N LEU A 779 20.95 14.71 4.62
CA LEU A 779 20.23 13.44 4.72
C LEU A 779 18.91 13.55 5.49
N GLY A 780 18.62 14.69 6.12
CA GLY A 780 17.44 14.89 6.96
C GLY A 780 17.46 14.10 8.27
N MET A 781 18.64 13.84 8.84
CA MET A 781 18.86 13.12 10.09
C MET A 781 18.81 14.06 11.29
N ARG A 782 17.62 14.56 11.63
CA ARG A 782 17.43 15.65 12.59
C ARG A 782 17.64 15.29 14.05
N ASN A 783 17.57 14.02 14.38
CA ASN A 783 17.77 13.50 15.72
C ASN A 783 19.16 12.88 15.88
N THR A 784 20.06 13.20 14.94
CA THR A 784 21.44 12.71 14.92
C THR A 784 22.39 13.86 15.23
N GLY A 785 23.38 13.60 16.06
CA GLY A 785 24.38 14.62 16.40
C GLY A 785 25.27 14.18 17.55
N PHE A 786 26.36 14.92 17.72
CA PHE A 786 27.21 14.79 18.89
C PHE A 786 26.61 15.60 20.04
N ARG A 787 26.92 15.21 21.28
CA ARG A 787 26.52 15.96 22.48
C ARG A 787 25.08 16.42 22.35
N PRO A 788 24.06 15.60 22.66
CA PRO A 788 22.64 15.93 22.44
C PRO A 788 22.19 17.11 23.36
N VAL A 789 22.88 18.23 23.24
CA VAL A 789 22.70 19.45 24.03
C VAL A 789 21.38 20.10 23.64
N GLY A 790 20.62 20.59 24.62
CA GLY A 790 19.33 21.26 24.43
C GLY A 790 18.14 20.34 24.23
N ARG A 791 18.36 19.03 24.25
CA ARG A 791 17.28 18.04 24.30
C ARG A 791 17.04 17.64 25.77
N PRO A 792 15.79 17.41 26.19
CA PRO A 792 15.55 16.88 27.52
C PRO A 792 16.32 15.57 27.70
N ASP A 793 17.05 15.41 28.80
CA ASP A 793 17.81 14.19 29.10
C ASP A 793 16.92 12.93 29.03
N THR A 794 15.64 13.12 29.27
CA THR A 794 14.61 12.07 29.19
C THR A 794 14.38 11.51 27.79
N THR A 795 14.90 12.13 26.72
CA THR A 795 14.77 11.60 25.34
C THR A 795 15.93 10.73 24.92
N VAL A 796 17.03 10.74 25.67
CA VAL A 796 18.22 9.94 25.41
C VAL A 796 18.21 8.70 26.29
N VAL A 797 18.44 7.54 25.65
CA VAL A 797 18.49 6.26 26.36
C VAL A 797 19.75 6.17 27.21
N PRO A 798 19.66 5.85 28.52
CA PRO A 798 20.83 5.71 29.36
C PRO A 798 21.70 4.53 28.92
N THR A 799 23.02 4.63 29.14
CA THR A 799 23.98 3.61 28.83
C THR A 799 24.36 2.80 30.09
N GLU A 800 25.42 3.16 30.77
CA GLU A 800 25.99 2.40 31.88
C GLU A 800 25.87 3.17 33.22
N ILE A 801 25.80 2.43 34.33
CA ILE A 801 26.11 2.97 35.67
C ILE A 801 27.63 2.85 35.85
N ASP A 802 28.35 3.92 35.48
CA ASP A 802 29.81 3.95 35.54
C ASP A 802 30.28 3.96 36.98
N THR A 803 30.88 2.90 37.43
CA THR A 803 31.44 2.74 38.78
C THR A 803 32.97 2.97 38.85
N VAL A 804 33.60 3.23 37.67
CA VAL A 804 35.06 3.26 37.54
C VAL A 804 35.63 4.65 37.36
N PHE A 805 34.97 5.49 36.55
CA PHE A 805 35.53 6.78 36.14
C PHE A 805 34.61 7.96 36.51
N ARG A 806 33.35 7.97 36.06
CA ARG A 806 32.41 9.07 36.28
C ARG A 806 31.53 8.90 37.53
N HIS A 807 31.43 7.70 38.05
CA HIS A 807 30.69 7.33 39.28
C HIS A 807 29.22 7.76 39.28
N ARG A 808 28.55 7.61 38.12
CA ARG A 808 27.14 7.96 37.92
C ARG A 808 26.51 7.21 36.76
N LEU A 809 25.18 7.32 36.65
CA LEU A 809 24.47 6.89 35.43
C LEU A 809 24.90 7.80 34.28
N ILE A 810 25.27 7.18 33.15
CA ILE A 810 25.61 7.90 31.92
C ILE A 810 24.37 8.01 31.05
N GLN A 811 23.90 9.25 30.84
CA GLN A 811 22.75 9.57 30.01
C GLN A 811 22.94 10.98 29.40
N GLY A 812 22.72 11.12 28.08
CA GLY A 812 22.90 12.39 27.37
C GLY A 812 24.37 12.78 27.11
N GLU A 813 25.29 11.95 27.48
CA GLU A 813 26.73 12.06 27.23
C GLU A 813 27.30 10.75 26.70
N VAL A 814 28.41 10.82 25.95
CA VAL A 814 29.02 9.67 25.32
C VAL A 814 29.50 8.63 26.33
N HIS A 815 29.21 7.37 26.08
CA HIS A 815 29.65 6.24 26.93
C HIS A 815 31.18 6.06 26.91
N ASP A 816 31.80 6.17 25.73
CA ASP A 816 33.25 5.99 25.55
C ASP A 816 34.05 7.03 26.33
N GLU A 817 34.98 6.58 27.20
CA GLU A 817 35.74 7.44 28.09
C GLU A 817 36.73 8.31 27.34
N THR A 818 37.37 7.83 26.28
CA THR A 818 38.31 8.60 25.46
C THR A 818 37.58 9.68 24.69
N ALA A 819 36.43 9.36 24.06
CA ALA A 819 35.62 10.37 23.39
C ALA A 819 35.08 11.42 24.37
N TRP A 820 34.74 11.03 25.60
CA TRP A 820 34.31 11.93 26.66
C TRP A 820 35.44 12.91 27.05
N ILE A 821 36.69 12.43 27.27
CA ILE A 821 37.86 13.26 27.58
C ILE A 821 38.15 14.22 26.41
N LEU A 822 37.91 13.79 25.16
CA LEU A 822 38.04 14.63 23.96
C LEU A 822 36.86 15.62 23.78
N GLY A 823 36.00 15.79 24.78
CA GLY A 823 34.91 16.75 24.75
C GLY A 823 33.63 16.25 24.10
N GLY A 824 33.45 14.91 23.96
CA GLY A 824 32.26 14.27 23.43
C GLY A 824 32.21 14.16 21.91
N VAL A 825 33.28 14.60 21.20
CA VAL A 825 33.39 14.53 19.74
C VAL A 825 34.68 13.84 19.36
N ALA A 826 34.60 12.67 18.74
CA ALA A 826 35.80 11.99 18.28
C ALA A 826 35.49 11.14 17.02
N GLY A 827 36.53 10.88 16.22
CA GLY A 827 36.34 10.12 14.97
C GLY A 827 35.92 8.64 15.15
N HIS A 828 36.00 8.12 16.38
CA HIS A 828 35.68 6.71 16.67
C HIS A 828 34.36 6.51 17.43
N ALA A 829 33.88 7.51 18.17
CA ALA A 829 32.69 7.44 19.04
C ALA A 829 32.17 8.86 19.35
N GLY A 830 30.97 8.98 19.94
CA GLY A 830 30.35 10.22 20.38
C GLY A 830 29.09 10.59 19.63
N LEU A 831 28.73 9.87 18.56
CA LEU A 831 27.51 10.11 17.81
C LEU A 831 26.29 9.51 18.51
N PHE A 832 25.21 10.26 18.55
CA PHE A 832 23.88 9.84 18.97
C PHE A 832 22.91 9.90 17.81
N SER A 833 21.97 8.93 17.75
CA SER A 833 20.96 8.91 16.70
C SER A 833 19.74 8.08 17.08
N THR A 834 18.74 8.08 16.19
CA THR A 834 17.53 7.23 16.23
C THR A 834 17.56 6.16 15.14
N ALA A 835 16.77 5.11 15.29
CA ALA A 835 16.62 4.09 14.25
C ALA A 835 16.01 4.67 12.95
N ALA A 836 15.15 5.66 13.07
CA ALA A 836 14.53 6.36 11.94
C ALA A 836 15.56 7.15 11.11
N ASP A 837 16.45 7.89 11.77
CA ASP A 837 17.49 8.68 11.08
C ASP A 837 18.53 7.78 10.40
N LEU A 838 18.97 6.72 11.10
CA LEU A 838 19.89 5.74 10.52
C LEU A 838 19.27 5.00 9.33
N ALA A 839 17.96 4.80 9.29
CA ALA A 839 17.30 4.22 8.13
C ALA A 839 17.41 5.11 6.88
N ARG A 840 17.45 6.43 7.05
CA ARG A 840 17.70 7.38 5.94
C ARG A 840 19.13 7.27 5.41
N PHE A 841 20.09 7.14 6.32
CA PHE A 841 21.50 6.89 5.97
C PHE A 841 21.64 5.56 5.22
N ALA A 842 21.06 4.47 5.74
CA ALA A 842 21.11 3.17 5.10
C ALA A 842 20.42 3.17 3.72
N TYR A 843 19.28 3.87 3.60
CA TYR A 843 18.60 4.06 2.32
C TYR A 843 19.51 4.76 1.30
N MET A 844 20.17 5.85 1.69
CA MET A 844 21.12 6.56 0.83
C MET A 844 22.22 5.61 0.33
N MET A 845 22.78 4.78 1.21
CA MET A 845 23.83 3.82 0.85
C MET A 845 23.32 2.76 -0.12
N ILE A 846 22.09 2.20 0.07
CA ILE A 846 21.47 1.23 -0.84
C ILE A 846 21.10 1.85 -2.18
N ASN A 847 20.64 3.09 -2.17
CA ASN A 847 20.17 3.82 -3.34
C ASN A 847 21.33 4.51 -4.08
N GLU A 848 22.50 3.87 -4.09
CA GLU A 848 23.71 4.31 -4.80
C GLU A 848 24.09 5.78 -4.51
N GLY A 849 23.93 6.20 -3.27
CA GLY A 849 24.27 7.52 -2.81
C GLY A 849 23.24 8.61 -3.09
N ARG A 850 22.03 8.25 -3.50
CA ARG A 850 20.95 9.22 -3.79
C ARG A 850 19.93 9.31 -2.69
N ILE A 851 19.51 10.54 -2.37
CA ILE A 851 18.38 10.84 -1.49
C ILE A 851 17.82 12.23 -1.79
N GLY A 852 16.51 12.40 -1.69
CA GLY A 852 15.88 13.70 -1.91
C GLY A 852 16.08 14.25 -3.34
N GLY A 853 16.26 13.37 -4.34
CA GLY A 853 16.55 13.75 -5.72
C GLY A 853 17.98 14.20 -5.98
N ARG A 854 18.87 14.16 -4.97
CA ARG A 854 20.26 14.64 -5.07
C ARG A 854 21.25 13.47 -4.96
N GLN A 855 22.38 13.56 -5.66
CA GLN A 855 23.53 12.69 -5.46
C GLN A 855 24.32 13.19 -4.24
N PHE A 856 24.30 12.43 -3.16
CA PHE A 856 25.02 12.73 -1.92
C PHE A 856 26.44 12.15 -1.93
N LEU A 857 26.60 10.92 -2.46
CA LEU A 857 27.86 10.23 -2.73
C LEU A 857 27.78 9.53 -4.09
N LYS A 858 28.89 9.41 -4.79
CA LYS A 858 28.92 8.68 -6.07
C LYS A 858 28.85 7.17 -5.85
N PRO A 859 28.19 6.41 -6.75
CA PRO A 859 28.13 4.94 -6.66
C PRO A 859 29.50 4.27 -6.60
N GLU A 860 30.47 4.76 -7.39
CA GLU A 860 31.82 4.24 -7.41
C GLU A 860 32.57 4.44 -6.09
N THR A 861 32.33 5.55 -5.41
CA THR A 861 32.92 5.84 -4.09
C THR A 861 32.34 4.87 -3.03
N ILE A 862 31.02 4.67 -3.05
CA ILE A 862 30.39 3.70 -2.16
C ILE A 862 31.00 2.32 -2.39
N ARG A 863 31.07 1.84 -3.64
CA ARG A 863 31.67 0.54 -3.97
C ARG A 863 33.12 0.44 -3.52
N LEU A 864 33.93 1.47 -3.74
CA LEU A 864 35.34 1.50 -3.29
C LEU A 864 35.46 1.35 -1.77
N PHE A 865 34.65 2.06 -1.00
CA PHE A 865 34.75 2.06 0.46
C PHE A 865 34.11 0.85 1.13
N THR A 866 33.21 0.13 0.46
CA THR A 866 32.48 -1.01 1.02
C THR A 866 32.99 -2.36 0.53
N THR A 867 33.99 -2.39 -0.36
CA THR A 867 34.64 -3.61 -0.84
C THR A 867 35.88 -3.92 0.01
N PRO A 868 36.11 -5.20 0.41
CA PRO A 868 37.32 -5.58 1.13
C PRO A 868 38.59 -5.12 0.40
N VAL A 869 39.50 -4.46 1.16
CA VAL A 869 40.72 -3.82 0.56
C VAL A 869 41.80 -4.83 0.30
N ASP A 870 42.06 -5.69 1.27
CA ASP A 870 43.14 -6.70 1.23
C ASP A 870 42.69 -7.94 2.01
N PRO A 871 42.13 -8.95 1.35
CA PRO A 871 41.67 -10.17 2.04
C PRO A 871 42.80 -10.96 2.73
N GLN A 872 44.05 -10.76 2.33
CA GLN A 872 45.20 -11.49 2.94
C GLN A 872 45.63 -10.86 4.26
N HIS A 873 45.66 -9.52 4.36
CA HIS A 873 46.17 -8.83 5.54
C HIS A 873 45.08 -8.07 6.30
N ALA A 874 44.05 -7.57 5.61
CA ALA A 874 42.94 -6.85 6.22
C ALA A 874 41.72 -7.76 6.54
N GLY A 875 41.70 -9.00 6.08
CA GLY A 875 40.59 -9.91 6.31
C GLY A 875 39.26 -9.43 5.68
N THR A 876 38.24 -9.27 6.51
CA THR A 876 36.92 -8.76 6.09
C THR A 876 36.80 -7.24 6.18
N ARG A 877 37.91 -6.49 6.33
CA ARG A 877 37.84 -5.03 6.44
C ARG A 877 37.80 -4.36 5.08
N ALA A 878 36.87 -3.46 4.93
CA ALA A 878 36.81 -2.48 3.87
C ALA A 878 37.32 -1.11 4.41
N LEU A 879 37.14 -0.02 3.67
CA LEU A 879 37.59 1.30 4.13
C LEU A 879 36.59 1.89 5.13
N GLY A 880 36.87 1.67 6.42
CA GLY A 880 36.03 2.11 7.55
C GLY A 880 34.89 1.13 7.88
N TRP A 881 34.55 0.19 7.01
CA TRP A 881 33.45 -0.74 7.17
C TRP A 881 33.90 -2.16 7.50
N ASP A 882 33.11 -2.87 8.28
CA ASP A 882 33.16 -4.33 8.34
C ASP A 882 32.42 -4.90 7.14
N THR A 883 32.89 -6.06 6.65
CA THR A 883 32.15 -6.88 5.69
C THR A 883 31.78 -8.23 6.28
N LYS A 884 30.83 -8.93 5.67
CA LYS A 884 30.39 -10.23 6.18
C LYS A 884 31.53 -11.24 6.17
N SER A 885 31.77 -11.89 7.31
CA SER A 885 32.71 -12.99 7.42
C SER A 885 32.25 -14.21 6.61
N PRO A 886 33.08 -14.79 5.75
CA PRO A 886 32.72 -15.99 4.99
C PRO A 886 32.59 -17.23 5.86
N GLN A 887 33.24 -17.26 7.02
CA GLN A 887 33.24 -18.35 7.99
C GLN A 887 33.17 -17.83 9.43
N GLY A 888 32.65 -18.66 10.35
CA GLY A 888 32.55 -18.34 11.76
C GLY A 888 31.41 -17.36 12.11
N TYR A 889 31.57 -16.61 13.18
CA TYR A 889 30.59 -15.64 13.65
C TYR A 889 30.56 -14.43 12.75
N SER A 890 29.35 -14.04 12.35
CA SER A 890 29.09 -12.76 11.75
C SER A 890 27.84 -12.13 12.35
N SER A 891 27.91 -10.87 12.77
CA SER A 891 26.75 -10.14 13.24
C SER A 891 25.73 -9.82 12.12
N ALA A 892 26.10 -10.03 10.84
CA ALA A 892 25.22 -10.02 9.66
C ALA A 892 24.42 -11.32 9.49
N GLY A 893 24.56 -12.29 10.39
CA GLY A 893 23.90 -13.59 10.27
C GLY A 893 24.50 -14.50 9.20
N ARG A 894 23.83 -15.61 8.93
CA ARG A 894 24.28 -16.65 7.99
C ARG A 894 23.92 -16.31 6.53
N PHE A 895 22.78 -15.66 6.31
CA PHE A 895 22.15 -15.60 4.99
C PHE A 895 22.44 -14.32 4.20
N PHE A 896 22.87 -13.24 4.84
CA PHE A 896 23.30 -12.04 4.12
C PHE A 896 24.37 -12.37 3.09
N SER A 897 24.42 -11.68 1.97
CA SER A 897 25.42 -11.89 0.91
C SER A 897 26.83 -11.55 1.38
N LEU A 898 27.85 -12.10 0.72
CA LEU A 898 29.26 -11.76 1.00
C LEU A 898 29.62 -10.32 0.61
N LYS A 899 28.76 -9.62 -0.14
CA LYS A 899 28.91 -8.20 -0.44
C LYS A 899 28.35 -7.30 0.65
N SER A 900 27.76 -7.89 1.69
CA SER A 900 27.20 -7.13 2.80
C SER A 900 28.28 -6.44 3.61
N PHE A 901 27.98 -5.20 3.98
CA PHE A 901 28.85 -4.37 4.79
C PHE A 901 28.06 -3.75 5.95
N GLY A 902 28.75 -3.38 7.00
CA GLY A 902 28.11 -2.88 8.20
C GLY A 902 29.12 -2.47 9.26
N HIS A 903 28.61 -2.19 10.45
CA HIS A 903 29.43 -2.02 11.64
C HIS A 903 28.62 -2.28 12.92
N THR A 904 29.32 -2.53 14.02
CA THR A 904 28.69 -2.71 15.33
C THR A 904 29.20 -1.64 16.30
N GLY A 905 28.37 -1.30 17.29
CA GLY A 905 28.72 -0.38 18.38
C GLY A 905 28.80 -1.11 19.72
N PHE A 906 29.70 -0.64 20.59
CA PHE A 906 29.96 -1.22 21.92
C PHE A 906 28.70 -1.18 22.81
N THR A 907 27.90 -0.15 22.71
CA THR A 907 26.62 0.02 23.42
C THR A 907 25.54 -0.98 23.03
N GLY A 908 25.79 -1.83 22.00
CA GLY A 908 24.89 -2.87 21.53
C GLY A 908 24.22 -2.53 20.18
N THR A 909 24.60 -1.43 19.59
CA THR A 909 24.10 -0.97 18.29
C THR A 909 24.71 -1.77 17.13
N SER A 910 24.00 -1.83 16.00
CA SER A 910 24.50 -2.39 14.73
C SER A 910 23.73 -1.84 13.53
N LEU A 911 24.44 -1.74 12.42
CA LEU A 911 23.92 -1.42 11.09
C LEU A 911 24.52 -2.40 10.10
N TRP A 912 23.69 -3.16 9.39
CA TRP A 912 24.11 -4.04 8.29
C TRP A 912 23.30 -3.77 7.04
N ILE A 913 23.99 -3.77 5.90
CA ILE A 913 23.44 -3.48 4.57
C ILE A 913 23.86 -4.62 3.63
N ASP A 914 22.88 -5.25 2.98
CA ASP A 914 23.08 -6.24 1.93
C ASP A 914 22.69 -5.62 0.57
N PRO A 915 23.64 -5.20 -0.26
CA PRO A 915 23.36 -4.57 -1.54
C PRO A 915 22.74 -5.52 -2.57
N GLU A 916 22.98 -6.84 -2.48
CA GLU A 916 22.40 -7.82 -3.41
C GLU A 916 20.89 -8.00 -3.15
N GLN A 917 20.48 -7.96 -1.89
CA GLN A 917 19.10 -8.06 -1.50
C GLN A 917 18.40 -6.69 -1.37
N GLN A 918 19.16 -5.60 -1.58
CA GLN A 918 18.72 -4.23 -1.30
C GLN A 918 18.11 -4.11 0.10
N LEU A 919 18.73 -4.72 1.09
CA LEU A 919 18.24 -4.92 2.45
C LEU A 919 19.12 -4.18 3.46
N PHE A 920 18.54 -3.53 4.45
CA PHE A 920 19.26 -3.09 5.63
C PHE A 920 18.55 -3.50 6.91
N VAL A 921 19.35 -3.74 7.94
CA VAL A 921 18.89 -4.04 9.31
C VAL A 921 19.66 -3.18 10.30
N ILE A 922 18.94 -2.40 11.08
CA ILE A 922 19.45 -1.54 12.14
C ILE A 922 18.88 -2.06 13.45
N LEU A 923 19.76 -2.28 14.41
CA LEU A 923 19.41 -2.63 15.80
C LEU A 923 20.13 -1.64 16.72
N LEU A 924 19.39 -0.89 17.49
CA LEU A 924 19.90 0.00 18.54
C LEU A 924 19.47 -0.56 19.89
N THR A 925 20.43 -0.76 20.80
CA THR A 925 20.18 -1.23 22.16
C THR A 925 21.06 -0.49 23.16
N ASN A 926 20.72 -0.55 24.42
CA ASN A 926 21.56 -0.13 25.51
C ASN A 926 22.04 -1.30 26.36
N ARG A 927 22.64 -2.31 25.71
CA ARG A 927 23.06 -3.56 26.36
C ARG A 927 24.03 -3.33 27.51
N VAL A 928 24.74 -2.22 27.53
CA VAL A 928 25.69 -1.83 28.61
C VAL A 928 24.99 -1.38 29.88
N TYR A 929 23.66 -1.22 29.88
CA TYR A 929 22.92 -0.95 31.10
C TYR A 929 22.58 -2.24 31.86
N PRO A 930 22.78 -2.34 33.19
CA PRO A 930 23.48 -1.36 34.03
C PRO A 930 25.01 -1.48 33.98
N THR A 931 25.55 -2.57 33.36
CA THR A 931 26.99 -2.84 33.25
C THR A 931 27.40 -3.32 31.86
N ARG A 932 28.59 -2.95 31.43
CA ARG A 932 29.21 -3.37 30.16
C ARG A 932 29.57 -4.84 30.07
N ASP A 933 29.52 -5.59 31.18
CA ASP A 933 29.88 -7.03 31.21
C ASP A 933 28.85 -7.92 30.51
N ASN A 934 27.64 -7.42 30.28
CA ASN A 934 26.59 -8.17 29.61
C ASN A 934 26.88 -8.38 28.11
N GLN A 935 27.03 -9.64 27.69
CA GLN A 935 27.33 -10.03 26.31
C GLN A 935 26.17 -10.79 25.61
N LYS A 936 25.03 -10.97 26.27
CA LYS A 936 23.91 -11.76 25.74
C LYS A 936 23.38 -11.23 24.39
N HIS A 937 23.54 -9.93 24.11
CA HIS A 937 23.18 -9.29 22.84
C HIS A 937 23.92 -9.85 21.62
N LEU A 938 25.08 -10.48 21.78
CA LEU A 938 25.90 -11.03 20.68
C LEU A 938 25.12 -12.07 19.87
N ALA A 939 24.27 -12.88 20.52
CA ALA A 939 23.43 -13.86 19.83
C ALA A 939 22.23 -13.24 19.13
N VAL A 940 21.78 -12.05 19.57
CA VAL A 940 20.58 -11.40 19.02
C VAL A 940 20.84 -10.80 17.63
N ARG A 941 22.00 -10.20 17.39
CA ARG A 941 22.36 -9.57 16.11
C ARG A 941 22.24 -10.54 14.92
N PRO A 942 22.96 -11.69 14.91
CA PRO A 942 22.84 -12.64 13.79
C PRO A 942 21.44 -13.26 13.69
N ALA A 943 20.77 -13.53 14.81
CA ALA A 943 19.43 -14.08 14.80
C ALA A 943 18.42 -13.12 14.16
N LEU A 944 18.51 -11.81 14.43
CA LEU A 944 17.70 -10.79 13.80
C LEU A 944 17.96 -10.72 12.29
N ALA A 945 19.22 -10.70 11.88
CA ALA A 945 19.59 -10.66 10.47
C ALA A 945 19.07 -11.91 9.72
N ASP A 946 19.20 -13.09 10.30
CA ASP A 946 18.72 -14.36 9.75
C ASP A 946 17.18 -14.36 9.60
N LEU A 947 16.44 -13.91 10.61
CA LEU A 947 14.97 -13.80 10.57
C LEU A 947 14.50 -12.85 9.47
N VAL A 948 15.14 -11.71 9.35
CA VAL A 948 14.80 -10.70 8.34
C VAL A 948 15.06 -11.23 6.94
N TRP A 949 16.19 -11.90 6.72
CA TRP A 949 16.49 -12.49 5.42
C TRP A 949 15.50 -13.59 5.04
N GLN A 950 15.09 -14.44 5.98
CA GLN A 950 14.09 -15.50 5.77
C GLN A 950 12.70 -14.97 5.42
N ALA A 951 12.42 -13.69 5.66
CA ALA A 951 11.17 -13.08 5.25
C ALA A 951 11.13 -12.77 3.75
N ILE A 952 12.25 -12.82 3.03
CA ILE A 952 12.32 -12.52 1.60
C ILE A 952 11.66 -13.64 0.78
N ILE A 953 10.76 -13.25 -0.15
CA ILE A 953 10.02 -14.18 -1.02
C ILE A 953 10.18 -13.87 -2.52
N GLY A 954 10.96 -12.86 -2.87
CA GLY A 954 11.13 -12.44 -4.26
C GLY A 954 11.93 -11.14 -4.38
N PRO A 955 11.93 -10.51 -5.54
CA PRO A 955 12.58 -9.21 -5.76
C PRO A 955 11.97 -8.12 -4.88
N PRO A 956 12.64 -6.95 -4.70
CA PRO A 956 12.18 -5.88 -3.81
C PRO A 956 11.00 -5.08 -4.41
N GLN A 957 9.98 -5.78 -4.85
CA GLN A 957 8.74 -5.26 -5.42
C GLN A 957 7.56 -6.16 -5.07
N LEU A 958 6.34 -5.67 -5.25
CA LEU A 958 5.13 -6.47 -5.06
C LEU A 958 5.10 -7.64 -6.06
N ASN A 959 5.06 -8.86 -5.54
CA ASN A 959 4.95 -10.07 -6.32
C ASN A 959 3.55 -10.67 -6.15
N LEU A 960 2.64 -10.32 -7.07
CA LEU A 960 1.24 -10.80 -7.03
C LEU A 960 1.15 -12.31 -7.19
N GLU A 961 2.02 -12.96 -7.98
CA GLU A 961 2.01 -14.41 -8.17
C GLU A 961 2.38 -15.16 -6.88
N ALA A 962 3.30 -14.62 -6.10
CA ALA A 962 3.70 -15.21 -4.81
C ALA A 962 2.67 -14.96 -3.70
N LEU A 963 1.83 -13.92 -3.83
CA LEU A 963 0.81 -13.55 -2.84
C LEU A 963 -0.56 -14.17 -3.14
N LEU A 964 -0.85 -14.48 -4.40
CA LEU A 964 -2.17 -14.91 -4.89
C LEU A 964 -2.03 -16.25 -5.64
N PRO A 965 -2.12 -17.40 -4.96
CA PRO A 965 -1.93 -18.72 -5.56
C PRO A 965 -2.98 -19.11 -6.61
#